data_c209dfd8802c771022b573bf3faebd61
#
_entry.id   c209dfd8802c771022b573bf3faebd61
#
_cell.length_a   1.000
_cell.length_b   1.000
_cell.length_c   1.000
_cell.angle_alpha   90.00
_cell.angle_beta   90.00
_cell.angle_gamma   90.00
#
_symmetry.space_group_name_H-M   'P 1'
#
loop_
_entity.id
_entity.type
_entity.pdbx_description
1 polymer ?
#
loop_
_entity_poly.entity_id
_entity_poly.type
_entity_poly.pdbx_seq_one_letter_code
_entity_poly.pdbx_strand_id
1 'polypeptide(L)'
;MRRSFTPSLLTLSILSATTGALANESPANLGATVVSAAGYEQKLTEASASISVISNEDLQKKRYSNLAQALGDVEGIDIGQGTGKTGGLNISFRGMPSEYTLILIDGRRQNPAGNVTPNGFNETSTSFMPPMSAIERIEVIRGPMSTLYGSDAMGGVINIITKKVNTQWSGSISADYTLQEHSQYGDTGGTSFYSSGPLVDDLLGLSVRGSFWDRQESNIKFSDGTEVSKRGPSPVSGQKFNLGARLDFTPTDNHDIALDFEKGRQRYDNDECQLGTLDGLNRTCTALSATANGYADELKFERTQYALSHTGRFGIGTLDSAITYNTTETLGRTIPGTIGTPYAGYPDIIGGDNRTLKNKDLVVDSKLVSQFWDNHTSTIGGQYRHSKLEDGIAPDTFKQESAAVFAENEWRFHTDWALTLGGRWDRHQAFGSHFSPRAYLVWNTTDNWTLKGGISRGYKTPDINDLHSGINGVTGQGQTITIGNPNLKPEKSTSTELAAYYDNLGGFNANATIFRNNFKDTITNGDPIADPLCAGNTGGTCSQLINVGKATTQGIELAARWYFLDNWNIAGNYTYTDSEQKSGNNKGAQLTNTPRHVANLSLNWDVSDRFNLWLKNEYRGKRARFTSKYANLDAGEQNLHNALGSKTKAYSLFHLGGSYKATDALTLNASIYNLLDKNFAKAKVYDNNGTPTYATDYSHSGRSTTGTLEERRRLWLSATYEF
;
A
#
# COMPACT_ATOMS: atom_id res chain seq x y z
N MET A 1 22.10 3.13 30.21
CA MET A 1 23.20 4.11 30.16
C MET A 1 22.80 5.29 29.30
N ARG A 2 22.66 6.47 29.90
CA ARG A 2 22.34 7.69 29.15
C ARG A 2 23.54 8.08 28.30
N ARG A 3 23.44 8.01 26.98
CA ARG A 3 24.41 8.64 26.08
C ARG A 3 23.85 10.02 25.67
N SER A 4 24.43 11.06 26.25
CA SER A 4 24.19 12.43 25.81
C SER A 4 25.16 12.74 24.65
N PHE A 5 24.58 13.08 23.49
CA PHE A 5 25.37 13.66 22.41
C PHE A 5 25.62 15.14 22.70
N THR A 6 26.88 15.50 22.91
CA THR A 6 27.36 16.89 22.89
C THR A 6 27.68 17.27 21.44
N PRO A 7 27.16 18.37 20.89
CA PRO A 7 27.51 18.79 19.53
C PRO A 7 28.90 19.42 19.52
N SER A 8 29.85 18.73 18.93
CA SER A 8 31.13 19.33 18.53
C SER A 8 30.95 20.08 17.22
N LEU A 9 31.15 21.37 17.23
CA LEU A 9 31.18 22.24 16.06
C LEU A 9 32.32 21.79 15.11
N LEU A 10 31.94 21.22 13.96
CA LEU A 10 32.84 21.04 12.82
C LEU A 10 32.80 22.33 11.97
N THR A 11 33.91 23.07 11.99
CA THR A 11 34.15 24.20 11.09
C THR A 11 34.44 23.68 9.69
N LEU A 12 33.53 23.91 8.75
CA LEU A 12 33.65 23.52 7.35
C LEU A 12 34.35 24.63 6.57
N SER A 13 35.59 24.36 6.14
CA SER A 13 36.36 25.25 5.23
C SER A 13 35.87 25.00 3.80
N ILE A 14 35.30 26.03 3.17
CA ILE A 14 34.84 25.99 1.76
C ILE A 14 36.05 26.26 0.87
N LEU A 15 36.50 25.27 0.11
CA LEU A 15 37.39 25.44 -1.05
C LEU A 15 36.56 25.62 -2.29
N SER A 16 36.65 26.79 -2.94
CA SER A 16 36.10 27.07 -4.24
C SER A 16 36.96 26.44 -5.34
N ALA A 17 36.42 25.43 -6.03
CA ALA A 17 36.94 24.92 -7.29
C ALA A 17 35.92 25.12 -8.40
N THR A 18 36.20 26.05 -9.31
CA THR A 18 35.45 26.24 -10.56
C THR A 18 35.94 25.22 -11.60
N THR A 19 35.11 24.27 -11.96
CA THR A 19 35.29 23.45 -13.16
C THR A 19 33.95 23.36 -13.89
N GLY A 20 34.00 23.58 -15.21
CA GLY A 20 32.84 23.67 -16.07
C GLY A 20 31.99 22.40 -16.04
N ALA A 21 30.72 22.59 -15.77
CA ALA A 21 29.71 21.56 -15.76
C ALA A 21 29.31 21.19 -17.21
N LEU A 22 29.47 19.92 -17.54
CA LEU A 22 28.66 19.31 -18.61
C LEU A 22 27.27 19.06 -17.98
N ALA A 23 26.28 19.74 -18.48
CA ALA A 23 24.90 19.58 -18.06
C ALA A 23 24.44 18.14 -18.30
N ASN A 24 24.34 17.38 -17.21
CA ASN A 24 23.62 16.11 -17.23
C ASN A 24 22.14 16.47 -17.08
N GLU A 25 21.42 16.52 -18.20
CA GLU A 25 19.98 16.74 -18.23
C GLU A 25 19.30 15.53 -17.53
N SER A 26 18.97 15.68 -16.25
CA SER A 26 17.99 14.79 -15.62
C SER A 26 16.62 15.15 -16.16
N PRO A 27 15.98 14.32 -16.99
CA PRO A 27 14.71 14.69 -17.59
C PRO A 27 13.65 14.90 -16.49
N ALA A 28 12.87 15.96 -16.66
CA ALA A 28 11.67 16.15 -15.86
C ALA A 28 10.78 14.89 -15.96
N ASN A 29 10.22 14.42 -14.81
CA ASN A 29 9.42 13.18 -14.76
C ASN A 29 8.22 13.12 -15.73
N LEU A 30 7.79 14.24 -16.32
CA LEU A 30 6.71 14.28 -17.32
C LEU A 30 7.08 13.63 -18.66
N GLY A 31 8.38 13.48 -18.97
CA GLY A 31 8.87 12.70 -20.10
C GLY A 31 8.93 11.19 -19.83
N ALA A 32 8.62 10.73 -18.62
CA ALA A 32 8.68 9.31 -18.27
C ALA A 32 7.68 8.50 -19.10
N THR A 33 8.10 7.28 -19.44
CA THR A 33 7.26 6.27 -20.09
C THR A 33 6.53 5.44 -19.06
N VAL A 34 5.25 5.18 -19.30
CA VAL A 34 4.36 4.39 -18.44
C VAL A 34 3.65 3.30 -19.24
N VAL A 35 3.35 2.18 -18.59
CA VAL A 35 2.67 1.03 -19.20
C VAL A 35 1.30 0.78 -18.58
N SER A 36 1.12 1.08 -17.30
CA SER A 36 -0.04 0.63 -16.52
C SER A 36 -1.37 1.29 -16.92
N ALA A 37 -1.32 2.45 -17.56
CA ALA A 37 -2.54 3.22 -17.90
C ALA A 37 -3.31 2.66 -19.10
N ALA A 38 -2.60 2.04 -20.06
CA ALA A 38 -3.20 1.54 -21.32
C ALA A 38 -2.78 0.09 -21.64
N GLY A 39 -1.81 -0.45 -20.89
CA GLY A 39 -1.26 -1.79 -21.13
C GLY A 39 -0.16 -1.81 -22.18
N TYR A 40 0.28 -0.66 -22.69
CA TYR A 40 1.43 -0.48 -23.59
C TYR A 40 2.20 0.79 -23.22
N GLU A 41 3.44 0.89 -23.69
CA GLU A 41 4.32 2.03 -23.38
C GLU A 41 3.83 3.31 -24.04
N GLN A 42 3.67 4.38 -23.23
CA GLN A 42 3.32 5.72 -23.70
C GLN A 42 3.91 6.78 -22.77
N LYS A 43 4.04 8.01 -23.25
CA LYS A 43 4.47 9.12 -22.40
C LYS A 43 3.46 9.38 -21.27
N LEU A 44 3.94 9.73 -20.10
CA LEU A 44 3.08 10.06 -18.95
C LEU A 44 2.05 11.16 -19.30
N THR A 45 2.44 12.17 -20.07
CA THR A 45 1.55 13.23 -20.52
C THR A 45 0.47 12.76 -21.47
N GLU A 46 0.70 11.71 -22.25
CA GLU A 46 -0.28 11.13 -23.20
C GLU A 46 -1.17 10.06 -22.54
N ALA A 47 -0.76 9.54 -21.39
CA ALA A 47 -1.49 8.49 -20.68
C ALA A 47 -2.91 8.94 -20.30
N SER A 48 -3.89 8.12 -20.62
CA SER A 48 -5.32 8.38 -20.37
C SER A 48 -5.72 8.17 -18.89
N ALA A 49 -4.90 8.63 -17.94
CA ALA A 49 -5.11 8.56 -16.50
C ALA A 49 -4.30 9.64 -15.77
N SER A 50 -4.68 9.95 -14.51
CA SER A 50 -3.81 10.65 -13.57
C SER A 50 -2.79 9.66 -13.01
N ILE A 51 -1.55 9.75 -13.47
CA ILE A 51 -0.47 8.82 -13.14
C ILE A 51 0.77 9.57 -12.64
N SER A 52 1.47 8.97 -11.69
CA SER A 52 2.76 9.44 -11.18
C SER A 52 3.76 8.29 -11.23
N VAL A 53 5.03 8.62 -11.45
CA VAL A 53 6.14 7.68 -11.54
C VAL A 53 7.17 7.99 -10.48
N ILE A 54 7.60 6.97 -9.75
CA ILE A 54 8.75 7.02 -8.85
C ILE A 54 9.87 6.25 -9.54
N SER A 55 10.95 6.93 -9.88
CA SER A 55 12.08 6.33 -10.58
C SER A 55 12.98 5.50 -9.63
N ASN A 56 13.80 4.62 -10.21
CA ASN A 56 14.81 3.89 -9.44
C ASN A 56 15.77 4.85 -8.69
N GLU A 57 16.15 5.96 -9.33
CA GLU A 57 17.02 6.98 -8.73
C GLU A 57 16.36 7.60 -7.48
N ASP A 58 15.07 7.95 -7.53
CA ASP A 58 14.34 8.47 -6.37
C ASP A 58 14.25 7.42 -5.25
N LEU A 59 14.08 6.13 -5.61
CA LEU A 59 14.03 5.03 -4.64
C LEU A 59 15.36 4.79 -3.93
N GLN A 60 16.48 5.03 -4.59
CA GLN A 60 17.81 4.79 -4.00
C GLN A 60 18.29 5.92 -3.09
N LYS A 61 17.81 7.15 -3.26
CA LYS A 61 18.24 8.33 -2.50
C LYS A 61 17.69 8.40 -1.07
N LYS A 62 16.63 7.65 -0.76
CA LYS A 62 15.91 7.72 0.52
C LYS A 62 15.67 6.33 1.09
N ARG A 63 15.43 6.28 2.42
CA ARG A 63 15.03 5.03 3.07
C ARG A 63 13.59 4.67 2.73
N TYR A 64 13.40 3.47 2.22
CA TYR A 64 12.08 2.88 2.04
C TYR A 64 12.08 1.43 2.56
N SER A 65 11.58 1.23 3.76
CA SER A 65 11.49 -0.11 4.36
C SER A 65 10.28 -0.92 3.88
N ASN A 66 9.35 -0.26 3.18
CA ASN A 66 8.17 -0.89 2.58
C ASN A 66 7.59 0.00 1.47
N LEU A 67 6.68 -0.55 0.68
CA LEU A 67 6.03 0.12 -0.44
C LEU A 67 5.33 1.42 -0.01
N ALA A 68 4.64 1.42 1.12
CA ALA A 68 3.89 2.60 1.57
C ALA A 68 4.80 3.82 1.77
N GLN A 69 6.01 3.63 2.31
CA GLN A 69 6.96 4.74 2.47
C GLN A 69 7.41 5.32 1.13
N ALA A 70 7.63 4.47 0.12
CA ALA A 70 8.01 4.93 -1.22
C ALA A 70 6.91 5.81 -1.85
N LEU A 71 5.65 5.54 -1.53
CA LEU A 71 4.49 6.25 -2.06
C LEU A 71 4.13 7.52 -1.28
N GLY A 72 4.74 7.78 -0.13
CA GLY A 72 4.41 8.91 0.75
C GLY A 72 4.62 10.28 0.11
N ASP A 73 5.41 10.37 -0.96
CA ASP A 73 5.68 11.59 -1.72
C ASP A 73 4.80 11.74 -2.97
N VAL A 74 3.82 10.87 -3.17
CA VAL A 74 2.91 10.92 -4.32
C VAL A 74 1.63 11.67 -3.92
N GLU A 75 1.19 12.61 -4.75
CA GLU A 75 -0.07 13.32 -4.56
C GLU A 75 -1.27 12.37 -4.58
N GLY A 76 -2.30 12.66 -3.79
CA GLY A 76 -3.50 11.81 -3.67
C GLY A 76 -3.33 10.59 -2.78
N ILE A 77 -2.13 10.35 -2.25
CA ILE A 77 -1.83 9.22 -1.35
C ILE A 77 -1.65 9.69 0.10
N ASP A 78 -2.25 8.96 1.01
CA ASP A 78 -1.98 9.02 2.44
C ASP A 78 -1.53 7.63 2.93
N ILE A 79 -0.37 7.56 3.56
CA ILE A 79 0.23 6.32 4.06
C ILE A 79 -0.12 5.99 5.51
N GLY A 80 -1.14 6.63 6.02
CA GLY A 80 -1.56 6.47 7.41
C GLY A 80 -0.61 7.13 8.41
N GLN A 81 -0.96 7.09 9.68
CA GLN A 81 -0.12 7.58 10.76
C GLN A 81 0.63 6.44 11.43
N GLY A 82 1.96 6.55 11.45
CA GLY A 82 2.84 5.68 12.20
C GLY A 82 2.78 4.21 11.77
N THR A 83 3.33 3.39 12.60
CA THR A 83 3.47 1.96 12.33
C THR A 83 2.32 1.15 12.93
N GLY A 84 1.80 0.16 12.21
CA GLY A 84 0.86 -0.81 12.76
C GLY A 84 1.54 -1.84 13.67
N LYS A 85 0.82 -2.88 14.08
CA LYS A 85 1.29 -3.94 14.98
C LYS A 85 2.60 -4.60 14.51
N THR A 86 2.79 -4.70 13.21
CA THR A 86 3.93 -5.33 12.56
C THR A 86 4.96 -4.32 12.04
N GLY A 87 4.77 -3.04 12.33
CA GLY A 87 5.63 -1.98 11.82
C GLY A 87 5.36 -1.61 10.35
N GLY A 88 4.29 -2.14 9.74
CA GLY A 88 3.84 -1.79 8.40
C GLY A 88 2.94 -0.56 8.36
N LEU A 89 2.69 -0.05 7.16
CA LEU A 89 1.84 1.11 6.90
C LEU A 89 0.77 0.75 5.86
N ASN A 90 -0.40 1.34 6.03
CA ASN A 90 -1.50 1.22 5.06
C ASN A 90 -1.44 2.36 4.03
N ILE A 91 -1.90 2.07 2.82
CA ILE A 91 -1.95 3.03 1.71
C ILE A 91 -3.41 3.40 1.48
N SER A 92 -3.72 4.68 1.42
CA SER A 92 -5.04 5.22 1.11
C SER A 92 -4.97 6.14 -0.10
N PHE A 93 -5.84 5.92 -1.09
CA PHE A 93 -5.95 6.75 -2.29
C PHE A 93 -7.14 7.69 -2.19
N ARG A 94 -6.91 9.01 -2.32
CA ARG A 94 -8.01 9.99 -2.37
C ARG A 94 -9.05 9.80 -1.24
N GLY A 95 -8.58 9.40 -0.04
CA GLY A 95 -9.43 9.12 1.11
C GLY A 95 -10.11 7.76 1.12
N MET A 96 -9.78 6.86 0.20
CA MET A 96 -10.27 5.48 0.20
C MET A 96 -9.32 4.55 0.95
N PRO A 97 -9.84 3.62 1.75
CA PRO A 97 -9.03 2.61 2.43
C PRO A 97 -8.19 1.73 1.50
N SER A 98 -7.20 1.05 2.07
CA SER A 98 -6.22 0.26 1.32
C SER A 98 -6.81 -0.92 0.53
N GLU A 99 -7.95 -1.47 0.97
CA GLU A 99 -8.64 -2.56 0.28
C GLU A 99 -9.21 -2.19 -1.10
N TYR A 100 -9.23 -0.90 -1.45
CA TYR A 100 -9.60 -0.42 -2.79
C TYR A 100 -8.40 -0.17 -3.70
N THR A 101 -7.19 -0.55 -3.25
CA THR A 101 -5.95 -0.37 -3.98
C THR A 101 -5.45 -1.70 -4.53
N LEU A 102 -5.28 -1.77 -5.84
CA LEU A 102 -4.67 -2.91 -6.49
C LEU A 102 -3.16 -2.75 -6.54
N ILE A 103 -2.43 -3.74 -6.01
CA ILE A 103 -0.97 -3.81 -6.11
C ILE A 103 -0.59 -4.85 -7.17
N LEU A 104 0.28 -4.44 -8.08
CA LEU A 104 0.82 -5.27 -9.16
C LEU A 104 2.35 -5.32 -9.06
N ILE A 105 2.94 -6.43 -9.50
CA ILE A 105 4.36 -6.56 -9.83
C ILE A 105 4.43 -7.02 -11.29
N ASP A 106 5.03 -6.22 -12.15
CA ASP A 106 5.07 -6.43 -13.61
C ASP A 106 3.68 -6.76 -14.21
N GLY A 107 2.65 -6.00 -13.79
CA GLY A 107 1.27 -6.21 -14.22
C GLY A 107 0.54 -7.37 -13.54
N ARG A 108 1.19 -8.17 -12.70
CA ARG A 108 0.60 -9.34 -12.02
C ARG A 108 0.05 -8.98 -10.65
N ARG A 109 -1.22 -9.32 -10.42
CA ARG A 109 -1.96 -9.03 -9.18
C ARG A 109 -1.32 -9.68 -7.95
N GLN A 110 -1.24 -8.90 -6.88
CA GLN A 110 -0.70 -9.33 -5.58
C GLN A 110 -1.77 -9.50 -4.50
N ASN A 111 -2.93 -8.88 -4.67
CA ASN A 111 -4.03 -8.93 -3.70
C ASN A 111 -4.69 -10.32 -3.69
N PRO A 112 -4.79 -11.00 -2.52
CA PRO A 112 -5.55 -12.25 -2.38
C PRO A 112 -7.06 -12.00 -2.53
N ALA A 113 -7.83 -13.04 -2.89
CA ALA A 113 -9.28 -12.95 -3.02
C ALA A 113 -10.02 -13.01 -1.68
N GLY A 114 -9.39 -13.51 -0.64
CA GLY A 114 -9.94 -13.66 0.69
C GLY A 114 -9.08 -13.02 1.76
N ASN A 115 -9.70 -12.70 2.89
CA ASN A 115 -9.02 -12.10 4.01
C ASN A 115 -8.19 -13.14 4.77
N VAL A 116 -6.90 -13.19 4.51
CA VAL A 116 -5.92 -14.03 5.23
C VAL A 116 -5.20 -13.29 6.35
N THR A 117 -5.46 -12.01 6.54
CA THR A 117 -4.81 -11.14 7.55
C THR A 117 -5.84 -10.45 8.46
N PRO A 118 -6.82 -11.18 9.03
CA PRO A 118 -7.87 -10.58 9.84
C PRO A 118 -7.32 -9.91 11.11
N ASN A 119 -8.15 -9.05 11.71
CA ASN A 119 -7.88 -8.39 12.99
C ASN A 119 -6.73 -7.36 12.97
N GLY A 120 -6.60 -6.61 11.87
CA GLY A 120 -5.75 -5.45 11.80
C GLY A 120 -4.29 -5.74 11.43
N PHE A 121 -4.07 -6.72 10.55
CA PHE A 121 -2.77 -7.03 9.96
C PHE A 121 -2.69 -6.71 8.45
N ASN A 122 -3.60 -5.90 7.92
CA ASN A 122 -3.66 -5.57 6.49
C ASN A 122 -2.37 -4.91 5.98
N GLU A 123 -1.64 -4.19 6.85
CA GLU A 123 -0.37 -3.56 6.52
C GLU A 123 0.73 -4.55 6.12
N THR A 124 0.59 -5.83 6.42
CA THR A 124 1.55 -6.86 6.01
C THR A 124 1.63 -7.01 4.50
N SER A 125 0.56 -6.69 3.78
CA SER A 125 0.51 -6.77 2.31
C SER A 125 1.52 -5.84 1.63
N THR A 126 1.80 -4.68 2.20
CA THR A 126 2.76 -3.68 1.67
C THR A 126 4.22 -4.06 1.87
N SER A 127 4.49 -5.14 2.61
CA SER A 127 5.85 -5.63 2.89
C SER A 127 6.31 -6.77 1.97
N PHE A 128 5.42 -7.32 1.14
CA PHE A 128 5.76 -8.33 0.14
C PHE A 128 6.13 -7.65 -1.18
N MET A 129 7.35 -7.15 -1.29
CA MET A 129 7.82 -6.46 -2.48
C MET A 129 9.27 -6.82 -2.80
N PRO A 130 9.68 -6.71 -4.07
CA PRO A 130 11.08 -6.86 -4.45
C PRO A 130 11.96 -5.83 -3.72
N PRO A 131 13.26 -6.11 -3.52
CA PRO A 131 14.20 -5.11 -3.02
C PRO A 131 14.26 -3.90 -3.95
N MET A 132 14.46 -2.70 -3.39
CA MET A 132 14.47 -1.43 -4.16
C MET A 132 15.47 -1.45 -5.32
N SER A 133 16.60 -2.14 -5.16
CA SER A 133 17.61 -2.30 -6.22
C SER A 133 17.11 -3.08 -7.44
N ALA A 134 16.11 -3.94 -7.29
CA ALA A 134 15.50 -4.71 -8.38
C ALA A 134 14.34 -3.96 -9.07
N ILE A 135 13.90 -2.83 -8.52
CA ILE A 135 12.80 -2.04 -9.08
C ILE A 135 13.35 -1.04 -10.10
N GLU A 136 12.77 -1.00 -11.28
CA GLU A 136 13.07 0.00 -12.30
C GLU A 136 12.31 1.29 -12.01
N ARG A 137 11.00 1.17 -11.73
CA ARG A 137 10.12 2.26 -11.37
C ARG A 137 8.84 1.76 -10.71
N ILE A 138 8.13 2.64 -10.02
CA ILE A 138 6.78 2.38 -9.51
C ILE A 138 5.83 3.33 -10.23
N GLU A 139 4.82 2.77 -10.89
CA GLU A 139 3.76 3.52 -11.54
C GLU A 139 2.52 3.55 -10.64
N VAL A 140 2.00 4.74 -10.38
CA VAL A 140 0.89 4.97 -9.48
C VAL A 140 -0.26 5.62 -10.23
N ILE A 141 -1.33 4.88 -10.49
CA ILE A 141 -2.53 5.39 -11.14
C ILE A 141 -3.56 5.72 -10.07
N ARG A 142 -4.10 6.92 -10.12
CA ARG A 142 -5.14 7.41 -9.21
C ARG A 142 -6.50 7.36 -9.87
N GLY A 143 -7.45 6.76 -9.18
CA GLY A 143 -8.81 6.53 -9.68
C GLY A 143 -9.04 5.14 -10.27
N PRO A 144 -10.28 4.80 -10.60
CA PRO A 144 -10.66 3.45 -11.00
C PRO A 144 -10.03 3.00 -12.32
N MET A 145 -9.41 1.82 -12.29
CA MET A 145 -8.83 1.14 -13.46
C MET A 145 -9.46 -0.25 -13.67
N SER A 146 -10.68 -0.43 -13.22
CA SER A 146 -11.37 -1.73 -13.34
C SER A 146 -11.61 -2.16 -14.80
N THR A 147 -11.56 -1.25 -15.76
CA THR A 147 -11.64 -1.59 -17.21
C THR A 147 -10.51 -2.51 -17.65
N LEU A 148 -9.28 -2.29 -17.18
CA LEU A 148 -8.13 -3.14 -17.51
C LEU A 148 -7.90 -4.24 -16.47
N TYR A 149 -8.05 -3.92 -15.17
CA TYR A 149 -7.58 -4.75 -14.07
C TYR A 149 -8.70 -5.42 -13.25
N GLY A 150 -9.98 -5.10 -13.49
CA GLY A 150 -11.12 -5.70 -12.80
C GLY A 150 -11.27 -5.22 -11.35
N SER A 151 -11.71 -6.13 -10.46
CA SER A 151 -11.91 -5.86 -9.03
C SER A 151 -10.65 -5.34 -8.34
N ASP A 152 -10.84 -4.62 -7.22
CA ASP A 152 -9.84 -4.04 -6.32
C ASP A 152 -9.12 -2.78 -6.87
N ALA A 153 -9.22 -2.50 -8.19
CA ALA A 153 -8.72 -1.29 -8.81
C ALA A 153 -9.73 -0.13 -8.74
N MET A 154 -10.43 0.03 -7.62
CA MET A 154 -11.49 1.04 -7.46
C MET A 154 -10.95 2.38 -6.96
N GLY A 155 -9.91 2.37 -6.15
CA GLY A 155 -9.21 3.56 -5.62
C GLY A 155 -8.03 3.97 -6.46
N GLY A 156 -7.26 3.00 -6.91
CA GLY A 156 -6.07 3.18 -7.72
C GLY A 156 -5.32 1.89 -7.97
N VAL A 157 -4.25 2.00 -8.74
CA VAL A 157 -3.35 0.89 -9.05
C VAL A 157 -1.91 1.32 -8.76
N ILE A 158 -1.17 0.46 -8.09
CA ILE A 158 0.26 0.58 -7.89
C ILE A 158 0.90 -0.55 -8.66
N ASN A 159 1.70 -0.25 -9.68
CA ASN A 159 2.42 -1.26 -10.43
C ASN A 159 3.93 -1.09 -10.22
N ILE A 160 4.55 -2.08 -9.62
CA ILE A 160 5.99 -2.15 -9.41
C ILE A 160 6.57 -2.81 -10.66
N ILE A 161 7.35 -2.06 -11.43
CA ILE A 161 8.03 -2.55 -12.63
C ILE A 161 9.44 -2.95 -12.21
N THR A 162 9.79 -4.22 -12.43
CA THR A 162 11.14 -4.73 -12.14
C THR A 162 12.10 -4.50 -13.29
N LYS A 163 13.39 -4.40 -12.98
CA LYS A 163 14.43 -4.26 -13.99
C LYS A 163 14.44 -5.48 -14.92
N LYS A 164 14.61 -5.25 -16.22
CA LYS A 164 14.84 -6.30 -17.20
C LYS A 164 16.22 -6.90 -16.98
N VAL A 165 16.42 -8.14 -17.47
CA VAL A 165 17.73 -8.78 -17.41
C VAL A 165 18.71 -8.00 -18.30
N ASN A 166 19.89 -7.75 -17.76
CA ASN A 166 20.94 -6.99 -18.44
C ASN A 166 21.67 -7.88 -19.46
N THR A 167 22.25 -7.26 -20.48
CA THR A 167 23.10 -7.94 -21.49
C THR A 167 24.47 -8.32 -20.95
N GLN A 168 24.87 -7.77 -19.80
CA GLN A 168 26.09 -8.12 -19.06
C GLN A 168 25.73 -8.33 -17.59
N TRP A 169 26.46 -9.18 -16.91
CA TRP A 169 26.27 -9.36 -15.47
C TRP A 169 26.54 -8.06 -14.72
N SER A 170 25.55 -7.67 -13.97
CA SER A 170 25.61 -6.51 -13.08
C SER A 170 24.72 -6.74 -11.87
N GLY A 171 24.92 -5.97 -10.84
CA GLY A 171 24.12 -6.13 -9.63
C GLY A 171 24.44 -5.11 -8.57
N SER A 172 23.79 -5.28 -7.42
CA SER A 172 24.03 -4.46 -6.23
C SER A 172 23.82 -5.26 -4.96
N ILE A 173 24.60 -4.91 -3.94
CA ILE A 173 24.43 -5.37 -2.58
C ILE A 173 24.30 -4.13 -1.70
N SER A 174 23.24 -4.09 -0.88
CA SER A 174 23.00 -2.98 0.04
C SER A 174 22.85 -3.47 1.47
N ALA A 175 23.33 -2.67 2.40
CA ALA A 175 23.07 -2.84 3.83
C ALA A 175 22.61 -1.50 4.41
N ASP A 176 21.64 -1.52 5.30
CA ASP A 176 21.15 -0.33 5.97
C ASP A 176 20.87 -0.59 7.45
N TYR A 177 20.96 0.49 8.24
CA TYR A 177 20.63 0.46 9.66
C TYR A 177 20.00 1.76 10.12
N THR A 178 18.96 1.66 10.96
CA THR A 178 18.31 2.81 11.60
C THR A 178 18.56 2.77 13.09
N LEU A 179 19.25 3.78 13.58
CA LEU A 179 19.49 4.02 14.99
C LEU A 179 18.42 4.96 15.54
N GLN A 180 17.68 4.50 16.52
CA GLN A 180 16.71 5.31 17.25
C GLN A 180 17.42 6.13 18.33
N GLU A 181 17.18 7.44 18.39
CA GLU A 181 17.74 8.28 19.48
C GLU A 181 17.15 7.92 20.84
N HIS A 182 15.90 7.51 20.85
CA HIS A 182 15.16 7.13 22.06
C HIS A 182 15.05 5.63 22.15
N SER A 183 15.65 5.03 23.18
CA SER A 183 15.75 3.58 23.41
C SER A 183 14.40 2.85 23.57
N GLN A 184 13.30 3.58 23.69
CA GLN A 184 11.96 3.00 23.71
C GLN A 184 11.42 2.64 22.31
N TYR A 185 12.11 3.04 21.23
CA TYR A 185 11.82 2.67 19.86
C TYR A 185 12.84 1.63 19.40
N GLY A 186 12.38 0.56 18.76
CA GLY A 186 13.25 -0.50 18.26
C GLY A 186 14.07 -0.06 17.05
N ASP A 187 15.37 -0.32 17.07
CA ASP A 187 16.24 -0.17 15.92
C ASP A 187 15.83 -1.12 14.80
N THR A 188 16.17 -0.78 13.56
CA THR A 188 15.92 -1.64 12.40
C THR A 188 17.14 -1.74 11.53
N GLY A 189 17.35 -2.90 10.90
CA GLY A 189 18.44 -3.12 9.96
C GLY A 189 18.00 -4.00 8.80
N GLY A 190 18.67 -3.87 7.67
CA GLY A 190 18.36 -4.64 6.50
C GLY A 190 19.57 -4.87 5.60
N THR A 191 19.45 -5.93 4.79
CA THR A 191 20.37 -6.21 3.69
C THR A 191 19.55 -6.59 2.47
N SER A 192 20.01 -6.23 1.29
CA SER A 192 19.40 -6.64 0.04
C SER A 192 20.44 -6.87 -1.04
N PHE A 193 20.09 -7.71 -2.00
CA PHE A 193 20.91 -7.93 -3.19
C PHE A 193 20.02 -8.04 -4.43
N TYR A 194 20.59 -7.67 -5.55
CA TYR A 194 20.06 -7.89 -6.89
C TYR A 194 21.22 -8.17 -7.82
N SER A 195 21.08 -9.17 -8.70
CA SER A 195 22.02 -9.39 -9.77
C SER A 195 21.30 -9.96 -10.99
N SER A 196 21.68 -9.52 -12.17
CA SER A 196 21.13 -10.03 -13.43
C SER A 196 22.18 -10.03 -14.54
N GLY A 197 22.05 -10.98 -15.46
CA GLY A 197 22.91 -11.10 -16.61
C GLY A 197 22.56 -12.31 -17.47
N PRO A 198 23.25 -12.47 -18.61
CA PRO A 198 23.02 -13.60 -19.52
C PRO A 198 23.62 -14.89 -18.95
N LEU A 199 22.87 -15.99 -19.05
CA LEU A 199 23.39 -17.35 -18.96
C LEU A 199 23.86 -17.84 -20.34
N VAL A 200 23.14 -17.43 -21.38
CA VAL A 200 23.51 -17.60 -22.79
C VAL A 200 23.15 -16.27 -23.46
N ASP A 201 24.14 -15.66 -24.09
CA ASP A 201 23.99 -14.36 -24.75
C ASP A 201 22.80 -14.37 -25.71
N ASP A 202 21.98 -13.32 -25.66
CA ASP A 202 20.78 -13.07 -26.47
C ASP A 202 19.68 -14.16 -26.40
N LEU A 203 19.89 -15.25 -25.64
CA LEU A 203 18.94 -16.36 -25.56
C LEU A 203 18.37 -16.61 -24.19
N LEU A 204 19.20 -16.62 -23.14
CA LEU A 204 18.78 -17.00 -21.80
C LEU A 204 19.40 -16.08 -20.75
N GLY A 205 18.55 -15.35 -20.06
CA GLY A 205 18.95 -14.46 -18.99
C GLY A 205 18.46 -14.92 -17.63
N LEU A 206 19.17 -14.54 -16.57
CA LEU A 206 18.81 -14.81 -15.20
C LEU A 206 18.86 -13.52 -14.38
N SER A 207 17.85 -13.28 -13.57
CA SER A 207 17.93 -12.33 -12.45
C SER A 207 17.62 -13.02 -11.13
N VAL A 208 18.39 -12.66 -10.10
CA VAL A 208 18.16 -13.09 -8.71
C VAL A 208 18.11 -11.88 -7.81
N ARG A 209 17.20 -11.93 -6.83
CA ARG A 209 16.97 -10.82 -5.90
C ARG A 209 16.61 -11.34 -4.51
N GLY A 210 17.00 -10.62 -3.48
CA GLY A 210 16.61 -10.98 -2.14
C GLY A 210 16.79 -9.83 -1.17
N SER A 211 16.06 -9.88 -0.07
CA SER A 211 16.19 -8.95 1.04
C SER A 211 15.92 -9.64 2.36
N PHE A 212 16.64 -9.21 3.38
CA PHE A 212 16.39 -9.52 4.77
C PHE A 212 16.27 -8.22 5.55
N TRP A 213 15.32 -8.14 6.46
CA TRP A 213 15.11 -6.99 7.32
C TRP A 213 14.71 -7.46 8.70
N ASP A 214 15.28 -6.81 9.73
CA ASP A 214 15.05 -7.07 11.14
C ASP A 214 14.64 -5.81 11.88
N ARG A 215 13.76 -5.97 12.86
CA ARG A 215 13.31 -4.91 13.77
C ARG A 215 13.36 -5.39 15.20
N GLN A 216 13.99 -4.60 16.05
CA GLN A 216 13.92 -4.76 17.48
C GLN A 216 12.57 -4.32 18.01
N GLU A 217 12.16 -4.89 19.12
CA GLU A 217 10.92 -4.52 19.80
C GLU A 217 10.96 -3.06 20.26
N SER A 218 9.83 -2.38 20.15
CA SER A 218 9.59 -1.05 20.73
C SER A 218 8.92 -1.18 22.08
N ASN A 219 9.34 -0.39 23.07
CA ASN A 219 8.78 -0.32 24.42
C ASN A 219 8.39 1.13 24.74
N ILE A 220 7.46 1.65 23.93
CA ILE A 220 7.03 3.05 24.00
C ILE A 220 6.23 3.26 25.27
N LYS A 221 6.51 4.40 25.94
CA LYS A 221 5.77 4.82 27.14
C LYS A 221 5.19 6.21 26.93
N PHE A 222 4.01 6.43 27.46
CA PHE A 222 3.44 7.77 27.60
C PHE A 222 4.26 8.60 28.58
N SER A 223 3.96 9.90 28.65
CA SER A 223 4.71 10.84 29.50
C SER A 223 4.63 10.55 31.01
N ASP A 224 3.64 9.82 31.46
CA ASP A 224 3.45 9.39 32.84
C ASP A 224 4.10 8.00 33.14
N GLY A 225 4.77 7.40 32.15
CA GLY A 225 5.41 6.10 32.28
C GLY A 225 4.53 4.90 31.93
N THR A 226 3.24 5.09 31.65
CA THR A 226 2.33 4.03 31.21
C THR A 226 2.75 3.48 29.85
N GLU A 227 2.76 2.18 29.71
CA GLU A 227 3.16 1.52 28.46
C GLU A 227 2.11 1.71 27.36
N VAL A 228 2.60 2.00 26.16
CA VAL A 228 1.80 2.09 24.94
C VAL A 228 1.58 0.68 24.41
N SER A 229 0.34 0.39 24.03
CA SER A 229 -0.05 -0.93 23.53
C SER A 229 0.79 -1.41 22.34
N LYS A 230 1.21 -2.66 22.39
CA LYS A 230 1.87 -3.37 21.30
C LYS A 230 0.95 -3.65 20.10
N ARG A 231 -0.36 -3.56 20.27
CA ARG A 231 -1.35 -3.82 19.21
C ARG A 231 -1.42 -2.77 18.12
N GLY A 232 -0.51 -1.82 18.08
CA GLY A 232 -0.48 -0.80 17.05
C GLY A 232 0.72 0.12 17.21
N PRO A 233 0.70 1.04 18.20
CA PRO A 233 1.68 2.11 18.24
C PRO A 233 3.07 1.70 18.74
N SER A 234 3.21 0.51 19.36
CA SER A 234 4.49 0.01 19.89
C SER A 234 4.82 -1.35 19.24
N PRO A 235 5.41 -1.37 18.04
CA PRO A 235 5.60 -2.61 17.28
C PRO A 235 6.48 -3.61 17.99
N VAL A 236 6.14 -4.89 17.83
CA VAL A 236 6.92 -6.02 18.33
C VAL A 236 8.18 -6.26 17.50
N SER A 237 9.08 -7.10 18.01
CA SER A 237 10.20 -7.65 17.24
C SER A 237 9.69 -8.39 15.99
N GLY A 238 10.41 -8.22 14.88
CA GLY A 238 9.98 -8.83 13.62
C GLY A 238 11.08 -8.93 12.58
N GLN A 239 10.94 -9.94 11.73
CA GLN A 239 11.86 -10.22 10.63
C GLN A 239 11.09 -10.36 9.33
N LYS A 240 11.67 -9.89 8.24
CA LYS A 240 11.14 -10.03 6.89
C LYS A 240 12.21 -10.60 5.99
N PHE A 241 11.81 -11.54 5.16
CA PHE A 241 12.65 -12.18 4.17
C PHE A 241 11.91 -12.22 2.84
N ASN A 242 12.56 -11.81 1.76
CA ASN A 242 12.07 -11.97 0.40
C ASN A 242 13.19 -12.55 -0.46
N LEU A 243 12.82 -13.49 -1.33
CA LEU A 243 13.70 -14.08 -2.32
C LEU A 243 12.93 -14.21 -3.63
N GLY A 244 13.55 -13.81 -4.74
CA GLY A 244 12.99 -13.93 -6.08
C GLY A 244 14.05 -14.35 -7.09
N ALA A 245 13.59 -15.04 -8.11
CA ALA A 245 14.38 -15.38 -9.28
C ALA A 245 13.52 -15.28 -10.53
N ARG A 246 14.10 -14.81 -11.63
CA ARG A 246 13.46 -14.75 -12.94
C ARG A 246 14.40 -15.28 -13.99
N LEU A 247 13.90 -16.17 -14.81
CA LEU A 247 14.56 -16.72 -15.98
C LEU A 247 13.85 -16.18 -17.22
N ASP A 248 14.57 -15.45 -18.06
CA ASP A 248 14.08 -14.91 -19.33
C ASP A 248 14.66 -15.73 -20.47
N PHE A 249 13.79 -16.28 -21.31
CA PHE A 249 14.12 -17.06 -22.50
C PHE A 249 13.61 -16.34 -23.75
N THR A 250 14.52 -15.91 -24.61
CA THR A 250 14.26 -15.15 -25.84
C THR A 250 14.67 -16.00 -27.07
N PRO A 251 13.84 -16.97 -27.46
CA PRO A 251 14.20 -17.89 -28.57
C PRO A 251 14.32 -17.19 -29.93
N THR A 252 13.65 -16.05 -30.08
CA THR A 252 13.70 -15.20 -31.29
C THR A 252 13.40 -13.76 -30.86
N ASP A 253 13.71 -12.78 -31.71
CA ASP A 253 13.40 -11.36 -31.49
C ASP A 253 11.90 -11.07 -31.26
N ASN A 254 11.04 -12.00 -31.67
CA ASN A 254 9.59 -11.86 -31.59
C ASN A 254 8.97 -12.53 -30.37
N HIS A 255 9.72 -13.30 -29.59
CA HIS A 255 9.18 -14.06 -28.47
C HIS A 255 10.04 -13.94 -27.22
N ASP A 256 9.47 -13.41 -26.15
CA ASP A 256 10.04 -13.44 -24.81
C ASP A 256 9.17 -14.33 -23.91
N ILE A 257 9.79 -15.27 -23.23
CA ILE A 257 9.15 -16.17 -22.26
C ILE A 257 9.88 -15.98 -20.93
N ALA A 258 9.14 -15.71 -19.85
CA ALA A 258 9.74 -15.57 -18.53
C ALA A 258 9.09 -16.49 -17.51
N LEU A 259 9.94 -17.08 -16.67
CA LEU A 259 9.52 -17.84 -15.48
C LEU A 259 9.97 -17.08 -14.24
N ASP A 260 9.02 -16.63 -13.44
CA ASP A 260 9.24 -15.92 -12.18
C ASP A 260 8.90 -16.78 -10.99
N PHE A 261 9.73 -16.71 -9.96
CA PHE A 261 9.50 -17.26 -8.65
C PHE A 261 9.71 -16.18 -7.59
N GLU A 262 8.80 -16.07 -6.63
CA GLU A 262 8.96 -15.23 -5.45
C GLU A 262 8.50 -15.94 -4.18
N LYS A 263 9.28 -15.80 -3.11
CA LYS A 263 8.95 -16.23 -1.75
C LYS A 263 9.20 -15.10 -0.78
N GLY A 264 8.14 -14.67 -0.09
CA GLY A 264 8.23 -13.74 1.03
C GLY A 264 7.78 -14.39 2.32
N ARG A 265 8.44 -14.06 3.43
CA ARG A 265 8.04 -14.42 4.79
C ARG A 265 8.24 -13.23 5.72
N GLN A 266 7.25 -12.99 6.56
CA GLN A 266 7.32 -12.07 7.67
C GLN A 266 7.06 -12.86 8.95
N ARG A 267 7.85 -12.60 9.99
CA ARG A 267 7.79 -13.26 11.29
C ARG A 267 7.71 -12.21 12.38
N TYR A 268 6.80 -12.37 13.33
CA TYR A 268 6.59 -11.43 14.42
C TYR A 268 6.45 -12.17 15.73
N ASP A 269 7.08 -11.63 16.76
CA ASP A 269 7.07 -12.16 18.11
C ASP A 269 5.74 -11.89 18.81
N ASN A 270 5.25 -12.88 19.56
CA ASN A 270 4.03 -12.82 20.35
C ASN A 270 4.14 -13.64 21.65
N ASP A 271 5.33 -13.92 22.15
CA ASP A 271 5.56 -14.75 23.33
C ASP A 271 5.03 -14.12 24.62
N GLU A 272 4.85 -12.78 24.64
CA GLU A 272 4.19 -12.02 25.70
C GLU A 272 2.73 -11.65 25.36
N CYS A 273 2.10 -12.29 24.39
CA CYS A 273 0.73 -12.01 23.90
C CYS A 273 0.55 -10.60 23.33
N GLN A 274 1.60 -9.96 22.84
CA GLN A 274 1.64 -8.55 22.46
C GLN A 274 0.71 -8.24 21.28
N LEU A 275 0.58 -9.17 20.32
CA LEU A 275 -0.26 -9.01 19.13
C LEU A 275 -1.74 -9.34 19.37
N GLY A 276 -2.04 -10.00 20.49
CA GLY A 276 -3.38 -10.36 20.92
C GLY A 276 -4.09 -9.23 21.64
N THR A 277 -4.92 -9.59 22.61
CA THR A 277 -5.75 -8.67 23.39
C THR A 277 -5.23 -8.42 24.80
N LEU A 278 -4.15 -9.09 25.19
CA LEU A 278 -3.60 -9.05 26.55
C LEU A 278 -2.42 -8.07 26.70
N ASP A 279 -2.10 -7.35 25.65
CA ASP A 279 -0.97 -6.43 25.60
C ASP A 279 -1.04 -5.34 26.65
N GLY A 280 0.06 -5.09 27.38
CA GLY A 280 0.35 -3.91 28.17
C GLY A 280 -0.67 -3.46 29.24
N LEU A 281 -1.75 -4.20 29.46
CA LEU A 281 -2.86 -3.81 30.33
C LEU A 281 -2.88 -4.56 31.67
N ASN A 282 -1.74 -4.79 32.30
CA ASN A 282 -1.61 -5.51 33.57
C ASN A 282 -2.20 -6.95 33.52
N ARG A 283 -2.08 -7.64 32.39
CA ARG A 283 -2.55 -9.00 32.21
C ARG A 283 -1.37 -9.93 32.07
N THR A 284 -1.41 -11.03 32.75
CA THR A 284 -0.39 -12.07 32.62
C THR A 284 -0.65 -12.87 31.37
N CYS A 285 0.29 -12.87 30.44
CA CYS A 285 0.31 -13.78 29.30
C CYS A 285 0.74 -15.17 29.80
N THR A 286 -0.03 -16.18 29.44
CA THR A 286 0.38 -17.58 29.52
C THR A 286 0.14 -18.21 28.16
N ALA A 287 0.85 -19.27 27.79
CA ALA A 287 0.64 -19.99 26.55
C ALA A 287 -0.84 -20.38 26.36
N LEU A 288 -1.51 -20.77 27.44
CA LEU A 288 -2.93 -21.10 27.44
C LEU A 288 -3.81 -19.88 27.12
N SER A 289 -3.49 -18.69 27.69
CA SER A 289 -4.23 -17.45 27.39
C SER A 289 -4.03 -17.00 25.96
N ALA A 290 -2.81 -17.07 25.43
CA ALA A 290 -2.50 -16.73 24.05
C ALA A 290 -3.29 -17.59 23.08
N THR A 291 -3.29 -18.88 23.26
CA THR A 291 -4.02 -19.86 22.44
C THR A 291 -5.53 -19.61 22.48
N ALA A 292 -6.11 -19.36 23.65
CA ALA A 292 -7.53 -19.04 23.80
C ALA A 292 -7.91 -17.69 23.13
N ASN A 293 -6.95 -16.77 22.93
CA ASN A 293 -7.14 -15.50 22.26
C ASN A 293 -6.91 -15.55 20.73
N GLY A 294 -6.59 -16.71 20.19
CA GLY A 294 -6.44 -16.91 18.76
C GLY A 294 -5.03 -16.67 18.22
N TYR A 295 -3.98 -16.74 19.05
CA TYR A 295 -2.59 -16.52 18.67
C TYR A 295 -1.65 -17.50 19.35
N ALA A 296 -0.64 -17.98 18.60
CA ALA A 296 0.53 -18.67 19.13
C ALA A 296 1.63 -17.65 19.51
N ASP A 297 2.75 -18.15 20.06
CA ASP A 297 3.89 -17.30 20.49
C ASP A 297 4.60 -16.62 19.32
N GLU A 298 4.31 -17.02 18.10
CA GLU A 298 4.88 -16.45 16.88
C GLU A 298 3.83 -16.37 15.79
N LEU A 299 3.77 -15.23 15.10
CA LEU A 299 2.89 -15.01 13.96
C LEU A 299 3.72 -14.86 12.69
N LYS A 300 3.38 -15.65 11.65
CA LYS A 300 4.04 -15.58 10.33
C LYS A 300 3.03 -15.27 9.23
N PHE A 301 3.49 -14.46 8.28
CA PHE A 301 2.80 -14.22 7.02
C PHE A 301 3.70 -14.67 5.89
N GLU A 302 3.22 -15.57 5.04
CA GLU A 302 3.97 -16.10 3.92
C GLU A 302 3.26 -15.86 2.61
N ARG A 303 4.02 -15.51 1.58
CA ARG A 303 3.55 -15.48 0.20
C ARG A 303 4.52 -16.20 -0.71
N THR A 304 3.99 -17.04 -1.59
CA THR A 304 4.76 -17.70 -2.65
C THR A 304 4.04 -17.47 -3.97
N GLN A 305 4.78 -17.02 -4.97
CA GLN A 305 4.28 -16.78 -6.32
C GLN A 305 5.10 -17.53 -7.33
N TYR A 306 4.42 -18.12 -8.29
CA TYR A 306 4.99 -18.64 -9.54
C TYR A 306 4.27 -17.96 -10.69
N ALA A 307 5.01 -17.49 -11.69
CA ALA A 307 4.42 -16.93 -12.89
C ALA A 307 5.17 -17.38 -14.14
N LEU A 308 4.43 -17.77 -15.15
CA LEU A 308 4.91 -17.98 -16.50
C LEU A 308 4.30 -16.89 -17.38
N SER A 309 5.13 -16.11 -18.06
CA SER A 309 4.67 -15.05 -18.95
C SER A 309 5.28 -15.21 -20.34
N HIS A 310 4.55 -14.73 -21.33
CA HIS A 310 4.97 -14.72 -22.73
C HIS A 310 4.59 -13.38 -23.36
N THR A 311 5.53 -12.74 -24.01
CA THR A 311 5.31 -11.61 -24.91
C THR A 311 5.64 -12.04 -26.33
N GLY A 312 4.63 -12.01 -27.21
CA GLY A 312 4.78 -12.33 -28.63
C GLY A 312 4.54 -11.10 -29.50
N ARG A 313 5.50 -10.75 -30.36
CA ARG A 313 5.44 -9.63 -31.32
C ARG A 313 5.05 -10.14 -32.68
N PHE A 314 3.81 -9.92 -33.08
CA PHE A 314 3.25 -10.40 -34.35
C PHE A 314 2.97 -9.22 -35.29
N GLY A 315 2.79 -9.48 -36.58
CA GLY A 315 2.41 -8.44 -37.53
C GLY A 315 1.08 -7.73 -37.23
N ILE A 316 0.21 -8.35 -36.42
CA ILE A 316 -1.05 -7.76 -35.96
C ILE A 316 -0.92 -6.97 -34.64
N GLY A 317 0.23 -7.07 -33.95
CA GLY A 317 0.44 -6.42 -32.66
C GLY A 317 1.21 -7.28 -31.67
N THR A 318 1.28 -6.80 -30.44
CA THR A 318 1.96 -7.47 -29.31
C THR A 318 0.95 -8.19 -28.44
N LEU A 319 1.15 -9.49 -28.26
CA LEU A 319 0.36 -10.34 -27.36
C LEU A 319 1.14 -10.58 -26.07
N ASP A 320 0.60 -10.11 -24.95
CA ASP A 320 1.11 -10.42 -23.61
C ASP A 320 0.18 -11.41 -22.92
N SER A 321 0.73 -12.51 -22.41
CA SER A 321 -0.02 -13.55 -21.70
C SER A 321 0.72 -13.96 -20.44
N ALA A 322 0.00 -14.27 -19.38
CA ALA A 322 0.59 -14.76 -18.13
C ALA A 322 -0.31 -15.79 -17.44
N ILE A 323 0.32 -16.75 -16.79
CA ILE A 323 -0.30 -17.65 -15.82
C ILE A 323 0.40 -17.40 -14.51
N THR A 324 -0.34 -16.97 -13.49
CA THR A 324 0.19 -16.66 -12.17
C THR A 324 -0.50 -17.53 -11.11
N TYR A 325 0.29 -18.17 -10.27
CA TYR A 325 -0.20 -18.92 -9.11
C TYR A 325 0.37 -18.33 -7.84
N ASN A 326 -0.52 -17.79 -6.99
CA ASN A 326 -0.20 -17.20 -5.70
C ASN A 326 -0.73 -18.04 -4.55
N THR A 327 0.10 -18.23 -3.53
CA THR A 327 -0.33 -18.70 -2.21
C THR A 327 0.00 -17.66 -1.17
N THR A 328 -0.99 -17.21 -0.40
CA THR A 328 -0.79 -16.32 0.75
C THR A 328 -1.34 -17.02 1.99
N GLU A 329 -0.55 -17.09 3.08
CA GLU A 329 -0.88 -17.87 4.27
C GLU A 329 -0.47 -17.11 5.54
N THR A 330 -1.33 -17.17 6.57
CA THR A 330 -1.01 -16.74 7.92
C THR A 330 -0.87 -17.96 8.81
N LEU A 331 0.27 -18.09 9.46
CA LEU A 331 0.62 -19.15 10.41
C LEU A 331 0.72 -18.56 11.83
N GLY A 332 0.52 -19.39 12.84
CA GLY A 332 0.53 -18.96 14.24
C GLY A 332 -0.81 -18.38 14.69
N ARG A 333 -1.89 -18.61 13.94
CA ARG A 333 -3.25 -18.36 14.42
C ARG A 333 -3.81 -19.61 15.05
N THR A 334 -4.59 -19.42 16.13
CA THR A 334 -5.38 -20.47 16.75
C THR A 334 -6.86 -20.09 16.69
N ILE A 335 -7.73 -21.06 16.89
CA ILE A 335 -9.17 -20.83 17.00
C ILE A 335 -9.41 -20.24 18.39
N PRO A 336 -9.88 -18.98 18.50
CA PRO A 336 -10.09 -18.36 19.81
C PRO A 336 -11.28 -19.01 20.51
N GLY A 337 -11.28 -19.01 21.84
CA GLY A 337 -12.35 -19.58 22.67
C GLY A 337 -11.83 -20.48 23.78
N THR A 338 -12.74 -21.19 24.46
CA THR A 338 -12.36 -22.12 25.51
C THR A 338 -11.66 -23.34 24.91
N ILE A 339 -10.44 -23.60 25.36
CA ILE A 339 -9.59 -24.68 24.83
C ILE A 339 -10.28 -26.03 24.99
N GLY A 340 -10.26 -26.83 23.93
CA GLY A 340 -10.88 -28.12 23.86
C GLY A 340 -12.41 -28.12 23.78
N THR A 341 -13.02 -26.92 23.63
CA THR A 341 -14.47 -26.80 23.54
C THR A 341 -14.89 -26.55 22.10
N PRO A 342 -15.77 -27.36 21.50
CA PRO A 342 -16.33 -27.11 20.18
C PRO A 342 -17.22 -25.85 20.15
N TYR A 343 -17.24 -25.17 19.00
CA TYR A 343 -18.21 -24.12 18.76
C TYR A 343 -19.63 -24.67 18.62
N ALA A 344 -20.60 -23.93 19.08
CA ALA A 344 -22.01 -24.31 18.97
C ALA A 344 -22.40 -24.53 17.50
N GLY A 345 -22.87 -25.71 17.16
CA GLY A 345 -23.23 -26.11 15.79
C GLY A 345 -22.04 -26.53 14.89
N TYR A 346 -20.81 -26.47 15.37
CA TYR A 346 -19.60 -26.85 14.64
C TYR A 346 -18.69 -27.74 15.53
N PRO A 347 -18.97 -29.06 15.65
CA PRO A 347 -18.24 -29.96 16.54
C PRO A 347 -16.75 -30.09 16.17
N ASP A 348 -16.38 -29.87 14.94
CA ASP A 348 -15.00 -29.97 14.43
C ASP A 348 -14.20 -28.67 14.57
N ILE A 349 -14.83 -27.54 14.98
CA ILE A 349 -14.16 -26.25 15.23
C ILE A 349 -13.92 -26.14 16.74
N ILE A 350 -12.71 -26.45 17.19
CA ILE A 350 -12.37 -26.56 18.61
C ILE A 350 -11.50 -25.35 19.01
N GLY A 351 -11.91 -24.65 20.08
CA GLY A 351 -11.13 -23.56 20.67
C GLY A 351 -9.72 -24.05 21.07
N GLY A 352 -8.71 -23.27 20.68
CA GLY A 352 -7.30 -23.58 20.93
C GLY A 352 -6.59 -24.33 19.80
N ASP A 353 -7.31 -24.96 18.88
CA ASP A 353 -6.70 -25.62 17.73
C ASP A 353 -6.07 -24.65 16.76
N ASN A 354 -5.12 -25.13 15.93
CA ASN A 354 -4.51 -24.30 14.89
C ASN A 354 -5.55 -23.85 13.86
N ARG A 355 -5.61 -22.56 13.60
CA ARG A 355 -6.45 -21.96 12.57
C ARG A 355 -5.66 -21.82 11.28
N THR A 356 -5.96 -22.62 10.28
CA THR A 356 -5.46 -22.42 8.92
C THR A 356 -6.07 -21.14 8.34
N LEU A 357 -5.25 -20.28 7.75
CA LEU A 357 -5.65 -19.11 7.00
C LEU A 357 -4.81 -19.08 5.72
N LYS A 358 -5.34 -19.66 4.64
CA LYS A 358 -4.58 -19.86 3.40
C LYS A 358 -5.43 -19.56 2.16
N ASN A 359 -4.97 -18.61 1.36
CA ASN A 359 -5.56 -18.27 0.07
C ASN A 359 -4.65 -18.78 -1.06
N LYS A 360 -5.26 -19.36 -2.08
CA LYS A 360 -4.62 -19.81 -3.32
C LYS A 360 -5.35 -19.16 -4.50
N ASP A 361 -4.63 -18.43 -5.33
CA ASP A 361 -5.16 -17.78 -6.53
C ASP A 361 -4.43 -18.29 -7.76
N LEU A 362 -5.18 -18.78 -8.74
CA LEU A 362 -4.71 -19.00 -10.11
C LEU A 362 -5.32 -17.92 -11.00
N VAL A 363 -4.48 -17.17 -11.68
CA VAL A 363 -4.88 -16.10 -12.60
C VAL A 363 -4.27 -16.38 -13.96
N VAL A 364 -5.10 -16.33 -15.00
CA VAL A 364 -4.67 -16.44 -16.41
C VAL A 364 -5.10 -15.16 -17.09
N ASP A 365 -4.13 -14.41 -17.62
CA ASP A 365 -4.33 -13.14 -18.29
C ASP A 365 -3.80 -13.24 -19.71
N SER A 366 -4.49 -12.61 -20.67
CA SER A 366 -3.98 -12.41 -22.01
C SER A 366 -4.53 -11.12 -22.59
N LYS A 367 -3.66 -10.33 -23.23
CA LYS A 367 -4.06 -9.10 -23.93
C LYS A 367 -3.26 -8.96 -25.21
N LEU A 368 -3.92 -8.50 -26.27
CA LEU A 368 -3.34 -8.08 -27.53
C LEU A 368 -3.41 -6.56 -27.64
N VAL A 369 -2.28 -5.93 -27.84
CA VAL A 369 -2.18 -4.51 -28.20
C VAL A 369 -1.89 -4.44 -29.70
N SER A 370 -2.76 -3.76 -30.43
CA SER A 370 -2.68 -3.69 -31.91
C SER A 370 -2.97 -2.28 -32.39
N GLN A 371 -2.23 -1.85 -33.38
CA GLN A 371 -2.46 -0.60 -34.09
C GLN A 371 -3.16 -0.93 -35.41
N PHE A 372 -4.49 -0.79 -35.44
CA PHE A 372 -5.29 -1.19 -36.61
C PHE A 372 -5.26 -0.15 -37.72
N TRP A 373 -5.07 1.10 -37.46
CA TRP A 373 -4.84 2.19 -38.40
C TRP A 373 -3.83 3.12 -37.76
N ASP A 374 -3.24 4.03 -38.49
CA ASP A 374 -2.19 4.92 -37.99
C ASP A 374 -2.61 5.73 -36.75
N ASN A 375 -3.92 5.88 -36.52
CA ASN A 375 -4.50 6.68 -35.44
C ASN A 375 -5.34 5.90 -34.42
N HIS A 376 -5.36 4.55 -34.48
CA HIS A 376 -6.09 3.70 -33.53
C HIS A 376 -5.15 2.69 -32.87
N THR A 377 -4.98 2.78 -31.55
CA THR A 377 -4.32 1.74 -30.76
C THR A 377 -5.38 1.04 -29.90
N SER A 378 -5.52 -0.26 -30.09
CA SER A 378 -6.52 -1.08 -29.40
C SER A 378 -5.85 -2.10 -28.49
N THR A 379 -6.33 -2.21 -27.27
CA THR A 379 -6.00 -3.25 -26.31
C THR A 379 -7.23 -4.13 -26.10
N ILE A 380 -7.12 -5.41 -26.43
CA ILE A 380 -8.20 -6.40 -26.28
C ILE A 380 -7.66 -7.54 -25.44
N GLY A 381 -8.40 -7.98 -24.44
CA GLY A 381 -7.91 -9.05 -23.59
C GLY A 381 -8.98 -9.82 -22.82
N GLY A 382 -8.50 -10.83 -22.10
CA GLY A 382 -9.31 -11.66 -21.25
C GLY A 382 -8.56 -12.05 -19.97
N GLN A 383 -9.31 -12.39 -18.94
CA GLN A 383 -8.80 -12.85 -17.67
C GLN A 383 -9.68 -13.97 -17.14
N TYR A 384 -9.06 -15.00 -16.57
CA TYR A 384 -9.71 -16.01 -15.76
C TYR A 384 -9.04 -16.05 -14.39
N ARG A 385 -9.85 -16.09 -13.31
CA ARG A 385 -9.36 -16.23 -11.94
C ARG A 385 -10.11 -17.36 -11.23
N HIS A 386 -9.37 -18.25 -10.62
CA HIS A 386 -9.86 -19.27 -9.70
C HIS A 386 -9.20 -19.06 -8.33
N SER A 387 -10.01 -18.85 -7.31
CA SER A 387 -9.56 -18.58 -5.94
C SER A 387 -10.09 -19.62 -4.98
N LYS A 388 -9.24 -20.01 -4.02
CA LYS A 388 -9.57 -20.95 -2.96
C LYS A 388 -9.07 -20.40 -1.63
N LEU A 389 -9.96 -20.23 -0.65
CA LEU A 389 -9.63 -19.83 0.72
C LEU A 389 -9.97 -20.98 1.68
N GLU A 390 -9.00 -21.37 2.48
CA GLU A 390 -9.12 -22.27 3.63
C GLU A 390 -9.06 -21.41 4.91
N ASP A 391 -10.10 -21.44 5.74
CA ASP A 391 -10.14 -20.80 7.05
C ASP A 391 -10.61 -21.82 8.08
N GLY A 392 -9.79 -22.12 9.09
CA GLY A 392 -10.03 -23.14 10.09
C GLY A 392 -11.23 -22.91 11.01
N ILE A 393 -11.89 -21.74 10.92
CA ILE A 393 -13.17 -21.49 11.60
C ILE A 393 -14.40 -21.86 10.76
N ALA A 394 -14.19 -22.33 9.54
CA ALA A 394 -15.26 -22.75 8.65
C ALA A 394 -15.06 -24.22 8.26
N PRO A 395 -16.13 -25.04 8.22
CA PRO A 395 -16.03 -26.45 7.86
C PRO A 395 -15.66 -26.67 6.40
N ASP A 396 -16.00 -25.71 5.54
CA ASP A 396 -15.82 -25.79 4.10
C ASP A 396 -14.73 -24.85 3.58
N THR A 397 -14.13 -25.26 2.48
CA THR A 397 -13.24 -24.40 1.72
C THR A 397 -14.05 -23.48 0.83
N PHE A 398 -13.79 -22.19 0.89
CA PHE A 398 -14.41 -21.20 0.00
C PHE A 398 -13.75 -21.25 -1.37
N LYS A 399 -14.56 -21.30 -2.43
CA LYS A 399 -14.10 -21.30 -3.81
C LYS A 399 -14.84 -20.23 -4.60
N GLN A 400 -14.14 -19.60 -5.53
CA GLN A 400 -14.67 -18.53 -6.34
C GLN A 400 -14.03 -18.54 -7.72
N GLU A 401 -14.87 -18.38 -8.75
CA GLU A 401 -14.42 -18.27 -10.13
C GLU A 401 -14.96 -17.00 -10.77
N SER A 402 -14.12 -16.38 -11.57
CA SER A 402 -14.50 -15.24 -12.40
C SER A 402 -13.79 -15.29 -13.75
N ALA A 403 -14.48 -14.85 -14.78
CA ALA A 403 -13.94 -14.66 -16.11
C ALA A 403 -14.28 -13.26 -16.62
N ALA A 404 -13.41 -12.67 -17.41
CA ALA A 404 -13.64 -11.36 -17.97
C ALA A 404 -13.09 -11.24 -19.39
N VAL A 405 -13.76 -10.37 -20.17
CA VAL A 405 -13.24 -9.86 -21.43
C VAL A 405 -13.24 -8.35 -21.39
N PHE A 406 -12.24 -7.72 -21.99
CA PHE A 406 -12.15 -6.27 -22.03
C PHE A 406 -11.60 -5.79 -23.37
N ALA A 407 -11.98 -4.57 -23.73
CA ALA A 407 -11.42 -3.87 -24.87
C ALA A 407 -11.29 -2.38 -24.53
N GLU A 408 -10.22 -1.78 -24.97
CA GLU A 408 -9.98 -0.35 -24.90
C GLU A 408 -9.38 0.11 -26.23
N ASN A 409 -9.83 1.25 -26.77
CA ASN A 409 -9.30 1.84 -27.98
C ASN A 409 -8.95 3.29 -27.72
N GLU A 410 -7.72 3.67 -28.02
CA GLU A 410 -7.28 5.06 -28.12
C GLU A 410 -7.38 5.49 -29.57
N TRP A 411 -8.18 6.50 -29.82
CA TRP A 411 -8.37 7.12 -31.13
C TRP A 411 -7.78 8.53 -31.18
N ARG A 412 -6.67 8.68 -31.88
CA ARG A 412 -6.04 9.98 -32.17
C ARG A 412 -6.69 10.61 -33.38
N PHE A 413 -7.86 11.24 -33.18
CA PHE A 413 -8.64 11.84 -34.28
C PHE A 413 -8.04 13.18 -34.77
N HIS A 414 -7.09 13.72 -34.04
CA HIS A 414 -6.24 14.88 -34.39
C HIS A 414 -4.85 14.68 -33.78
N THR A 415 -3.83 15.35 -34.33
CA THR A 415 -2.46 15.28 -33.78
C THR A 415 -2.38 15.57 -32.29
N ASP A 416 -3.22 16.51 -31.82
CA ASP A 416 -3.22 17.00 -30.45
C ASP A 416 -4.31 16.37 -29.56
N TRP A 417 -5.18 15.53 -30.13
CA TRP A 417 -6.33 14.97 -29.43
C TRP A 417 -6.36 13.47 -29.50
N ALA A 418 -6.50 12.84 -28.32
CA ALA A 418 -6.71 11.40 -28.20
C ALA A 418 -7.93 11.13 -27.32
N LEU A 419 -8.86 10.30 -27.84
CA LEU A 419 -10.03 9.81 -27.10
C LEU A 419 -9.84 8.32 -26.83
N THR A 420 -9.82 7.96 -25.55
CA THR A 420 -9.80 6.56 -25.11
C THR A 420 -11.19 6.14 -24.67
N LEU A 421 -11.71 5.09 -25.28
CA LEU A 421 -12.98 4.44 -24.91
C LEU A 421 -12.69 2.97 -24.57
N GLY A 422 -13.19 2.53 -23.43
CA GLY A 422 -12.96 1.16 -22.98
C GLY A 422 -14.15 0.58 -22.21
N GLY A 423 -14.18 -0.74 -22.14
CA GLY A 423 -15.16 -1.47 -21.37
C GLY A 423 -14.66 -2.86 -21.01
N ARG A 424 -15.01 -3.32 -19.82
CA ARG A 424 -14.75 -4.67 -19.34
C ARG A 424 -16.05 -5.31 -18.88
N TRP A 425 -16.25 -6.54 -19.29
CA TRP A 425 -17.36 -7.37 -18.83
C TRP A 425 -16.79 -8.52 -18.00
N ASP A 426 -17.11 -8.52 -16.72
CA ASP A 426 -16.79 -9.58 -15.80
C ASP A 426 -18.02 -10.48 -15.58
N ARG A 427 -17.80 -11.78 -15.54
CA ARG A 427 -18.79 -12.78 -15.10
C ARG A 427 -18.22 -13.48 -13.86
N HIS A 428 -18.94 -13.34 -12.76
CA HIS A 428 -18.56 -13.85 -11.46
C HIS A 428 -19.54 -14.92 -10.98
N GLN A 429 -19.03 -15.99 -10.36
CA GLN A 429 -19.85 -17.09 -9.89
C GLN A 429 -20.94 -16.67 -8.89
N ALA A 430 -20.61 -15.74 -7.95
CA ALA A 430 -21.54 -15.34 -6.88
C ALA A 430 -22.51 -14.23 -7.29
N PHE A 431 -22.10 -13.23 -8.10
CA PHE A 431 -22.94 -12.03 -8.38
C PHE A 431 -23.34 -11.85 -9.85
N GLY A 432 -23.03 -12.84 -10.71
CA GLY A 432 -23.35 -12.75 -12.14
C GLY A 432 -22.44 -11.77 -12.89
N SER A 433 -23.01 -10.94 -13.74
CA SER A 433 -22.25 -10.08 -14.66
C SER A 433 -22.12 -8.65 -14.15
N HIS A 434 -20.95 -8.05 -14.40
CA HIS A 434 -20.66 -6.66 -14.13
C HIS A 434 -19.99 -5.99 -15.33
N PHE A 435 -20.32 -4.71 -15.60
CA PHE A 435 -19.71 -3.93 -16.68
C PHE A 435 -19.06 -2.66 -16.16
N SER A 436 -17.77 -2.47 -16.51
CA SER A 436 -16.92 -1.35 -16.11
C SER A 436 -16.51 -0.53 -17.34
N PRO A 437 -17.27 0.53 -17.71
CA PRO A 437 -16.92 1.41 -18.82
C PRO A 437 -15.93 2.49 -18.39
N ARG A 438 -15.18 3.02 -19.39
CA ARG A 438 -14.27 4.15 -19.27
C ARG A 438 -14.30 5.00 -20.52
N ALA A 439 -14.23 6.33 -20.34
CA ALA A 439 -14.01 7.29 -21.41
C ALA A 439 -13.03 8.36 -20.91
N TYR A 440 -12.02 8.66 -21.70
CA TYR A 440 -10.96 9.60 -21.32
C TYR A 440 -10.48 10.39 -22.52
N LEU A 441 -10.33 11.70 -22.37
CA LEU A 441 -9.87 12.60 -23.41
C LEU A 441 -8.54 13.23 -22.99
N VAL A 442 -7.59 13.24 -23.89
CA VAL A 442 -6.30 13.93 -23.77
C VAL A 442 -6.20 14.99 -24.85
N TRP A 443 -5.82 16.20 -24.49
CA TRP A 443 -5.63 17.32 -25.39
C TRP A 443 -4.29 18.02 -25.14
N ASN A 444 -3.38 17.87 -26.05
CA ASN A 444 -2.11 18.59 -26.08
C ASN A 444 -2.36 19.98 -26.66
N THR A 445 -2.67 20.96 -25.80
CA THR A 445 -3.08 22.31 -26.23
C THR A 445 -1.93 23.08 -26.83
N THR A 446 -0.72 22.83 -26.35
CA THR A 446 0.57 23.35 -26.85
C THR A 446 1.67 22.33 -26.52
N ASP A 447 2.90 22.59 -26.97
CA ASP A 447 4.08 21.76 -26.62
C ASP A 447 4.33 21.70 -25.09
N ASN A 448 3.85 22.71 -24.35
CA ASN A 448 4.04 22.82 -22.90
C ASN A 448 2.83 22.38 -22.08
N TRP A 449 1.63 22.34 -22.65
CA TRP A 449 0.40 22.09 -21.91
C TRP A 449 -0.35 20.87 -22.43
N THR A 450 -0.69 19.95 -21.52
CA THR A 450 -1.62 18.86 -21.77
C THR A 450 -2.80 18.96 -20.80
N LEU A 451 -4.02 18.97 -21.32
CA LEU A 451 -5.27 18.85 -20.55
C LEU A 451 -5.80 17.44 -20.69
N LYS A 452 -6.28 16.88 -19.60
CA LYS A 452 -6.85 15.53 -19.57
C LYS A 452 -8.15 15.52 -18.77
N GLY A 453 -9.07 14.65 -19.16
CA GLY A 453 -10.27 14.45 -18.35
C GLY A 453 -11.01 13.19 -18.74
N GLY A 454 -11.69 12.62 -17.76
CA GLY A 454 -12.40 11.38 -18.01
C GLY A 454 -13.40 10.97 -16.94
N ILE A 455 -14.14 9.95 -17.30
CA ILE A 455 -15.07 9.24 -16.42
C ILE A 455 -14.76 7.76 -16.48
N SER A 456 -14.69 7.11 -15.32
CA SER A 456 -14.47 5.67 -15.20
C SER A 456 -15.36 5.07 -14.11
N ARG A 457 -15.74 3.81 -14.30
CA ARG A 457 -16.44 3.03 -13.29
C ARG A 457 -15.53 1.92 -12.80
N GLY A 458 -15.53 1.74 -11.48
CA GLY A 458 -14.84 0.66 -10.81
C GLY A 458 -15.81 -0.17 -9.98
N TYR A 459 -15.37 -1.37 -9.61
CA TYR A 459 -16.07 -2.21 -8.66
C TYR A 459 -15.08 -3.00 -7.80
N LYS A 460 -15.55 -3.43 -6.62
CA LYS A 460 -14.83 -4.34 -5.73
C LYS A 460 -15.76 -5.46 -5.31
N THR A 461 -15.31 -6.70 -5.46
CA THR A 461 -16.02 -7.86 -4.96
C THR A 461 -15.91 -7.96 -3.44
N PRO A 462 -16.94 -8.42 -2.72
CA PRO A 462 -16.78 -8.85 -1.33
C PRO A 462 -15.70 -9.91 -1.22
N ASP A 463 -15.07 -10.01 -0.06
CA ASP A 463 -14.13 -11.08 0.21
C ASP A 463 -14.83 -12.44 0.18
N ILE A 464 -14.11 -13.47 -0.28
CA ILE A 464 -14.71 -14.80 -0.53
C ILE A 464 -15.33 -15.42 0.73
N ASN A 465 -14.73 -15.16 1.91
CA ASN A 465 -15.24 -15.63 3.19
C ASN A 465 -16.50 -14.89 3.67
N ASP A 466 -16.82 -13.74 3.12
CA ASP A 466 -18.00 -12.97 3.50
C ASP A 466 -19.27 -13.44 2.79
N LEU A 467 -19.11 -14.24 1.73
CA LEU A 467 -20.20 -14.66 0.81
C LEU A 467 -20.89 -15.98 1.21
N HIS A 468 -20.64 -16.51 2.38
CA HIS A 468 -21.31 -17.72 2.84
C HIS A 468 -22.23 -17.47 4.04
N SER A 469 -23.08 -18.42 4.40
CA SER A 469 -24.08 -18.27 5.46
C SER A 469 -23.61 -18.70 6.86
N GLY A 470 -22.37 -19.17 6.99
CA GLY A 470 -21.81 -19.68 8.25
C GLY A 470 -20.90 -18.67 8.96
N ILE A 471 -20.15 -19.15 9.94
CA ILE A 471 -19.14 -18.34 10.66
C ILE A 471 -18.06 -17.91 9.67
N ASN A 472 -17.81 -16.61 9.58
CA ASN A 472 -16.75 -16.03 8.75
C ASN A 472 -15.66 -15.32 9.55
N GLY A 473 -15.86 -15.14 10.84
CA GLY A 473 -14.88 -14.51 11.72
C GLY A 473 -15.18 -14.72 13.18
N VAL A 474 -14.14 -14.64 14.01
CA VAL A 474 -14.23 -14.64 15.46
C VAL A 474 -13.34 -13.51 15.98
N THR A 475 -13.93 -12.61 16.76
CA THR A 475 -13.26 -11.45 17.36
C THR A 475 -13.48 -11.39 18.87
N GLY A 476 -12.93 -10.38 19.55
CA GLY A 476 -13.18 -10.17 20.98
C GLY A 476 -12.77 -11.35 21.85
N GLN A 477 -11.64 -12.02 21.53
CA GLN A 477 -11.14 -13.18 22.30
C GLN A 477 -12.06 -14.41 22.24
N GLY A 478 -12.64 -14.67 21.09
CA GLY A 478 -13.59 -15.77 20.92
C GLY A 478 -15.01 -15.47 21.40
N GLN A 479 -15.26 -14.26 21.90
CA GLN A 479 -16.57 -13.86 22.45
C GLN A 479 -17.53 -13.29 21.40
N THR A 480 -17.04 -12.94 20.22
CA THR A 480 -17.85 -12.33 19.18
C THR A 480 -17.67 -13.08 17.88
N ILE A 481 -18.64 -13.90 17.54
CA ILE A 481 -18.74 -14.58 16.25
C ILE A 481 -19.36 -13.62 15.25
N THR A 482 -18.79 -13.58 14.05
CA THR A 482 -19.37 -12.91 12.89
C THR A 482 -19.81 -13.95 11.86
N ILE A 483 -20.86 -13.66 11.13
CA ILE A 483 -21.39 -14.54 10.07
C ILE A 483 -21.37 -13.86 8.72
N GLY A 484 -21.12 -14.65 7.69
CA GLY A 484 -21.11 -14.17 6.31
C GLY A 484 -22.51 -13.87 5.78
N ASN A 485 -22.57 -13.22 4.63
CA ASN A 485 -23.82 -12.85 3.95
C ASN A 485 -23.76 -13.19 2.47
N PRO A 486 -24.40 -14.27 2.02
CA PRO A 486 -24.40 -14.68 0.62
C PRO A 486 -25.13 -13.70 -0.31
N ASN A 487 -25.86 -12.72 0.23
CA ASN A 487 -26.59 -11.70 -0.52
C ASN A 487 -25.77 -10.43 -0.78
N LEU A 488 -24.50 -10.37 -0.35
CA LEU A 488 -23.62 -9.25 -0.61
C LEU A 488 -23.47 -9.04 -2.12
N LYS A 489 -23.46 -7.75 -2.50
CA LYS A 489 -23.24 -7.30 -3.87
C LYS A 489 -21.88 -6.59 -3.97
N PRO A 490 -21.26 -6.58 -5.16
CA PRO A 490 -20.07 -5.78 -5.38
C PRO A 490 -20.32 -4.30 -5.08
N GLU A 491 -19.34 -3.68 -4.43
CA GLU A 491 -19.29 -2.24 -4.29
C GLU A 491 -18.96 -1.60 -5.63
N LYS A 492 -19.45 -0.39 -5.87
CA LYS A 492 -19.32 0.31 -7.15
C LYS A 492 -18.84 1.74 -6.94
N SER A 493 -17.98 2.21 -7.84
CA SER A 493 -17.58 3.61 -7.89
C SER A 493 -17.82 4.20 -9.28
N THR A 494 -18.03 5.52 -9.31
CA THR A 494 -17.93 6.32 -10.53
C THR A 494 -17.01 7.49 -10.20
N SER A 495 -15.91 7.58 -10.92
CA SER A 495 -14.92 8.64 -10.80
C SER A 495 -15.03 9.58 -12.01
N THR A 496 -14.89 10.87 -11.74
CA THR A 496 -14.73 11.92 -12.75
C THR A 496 -13.53 12.74 -12.37
N GLU A 497 -12.65 13.04 -13.33
CA GLU A 497 -11.49 13.88 -13.09
C GLU A 497 -11.19 14.79 -14.28
N LEU A 498 -10.54 15.91 -13.97
CA LEU A 498 -9.93 16.84 -14.92
C LEU A 498 -8.52 17.16 -14.41
N ALA A 499 -7.54 17.08 -15.29
CA ALA A 499 -6.14 17.34 -14.97
C ALA A 499 -5.49 18.25 -16.01
N ALA A 500 -4.56 19.07 -15.55
CA ALA A 500 -3.72 19.91 -16.39
C ALA A 500 -2.26 19.61 -16.05
N TYR A 501 -1.44 19.42 -17.08
CA TYR A 501 0.00 19.20 -16.99
C TYR A 501 0.70 20.32 -17.72
N TYR A 502 1.74 20.84 -17.11
CA TYR A 502 2.59 21.88 -17.67
C TYR A 502 4.06 21.50 -17.57
N ASP A 503 4.80 21.67 -18.65
CA ASP A 503 6.25 21.52 -18.69
C ASP A 503 6.84 22.64 -19.52
N ASN A 504 7.68 23.49 -18.94
CA ASN A 504 8.32 24.58 -19.68
C ASN A 504 9.54 24.11 -20.50
N LEU A 505 9.86 22.79 -20.45
CA LEU A 505 11.04 22.18 -21.08
C LEU A 505 12.38 22.80 -20.64
N GLY A 506 12.35 23.65 -19.61
CA GLY A 506 13.47 24.40 -19.06
C GLY A 506 13.62 24.22 -17.54
N GLY A 507 13.16 23.05 -17.02
CA GLY A 507 13.36 22.68 -15.62
C GLY A 507 12.21 23.01 -14.67
N PHE A 508 11.05 23.49 -15.17
CA PHE A 508 9.84 23.61 -14.37
C PHE A 508 8.72 22.75 -14.94
N ASN A 509 8.17 21.84 -14.14
CA ASN A 509 6.97 21.10 -14.46
C ASN A 509 5.99 21.10 -13.30
N ALA A 510 4.70 21.03 -13.63
CA ALA A 510 3.62 21.00 -12.65
C ALA A 510 2.41 20.23 -13.19
N ASN A 511 1.64 19.65 -12.28
CA ASN A 511 0.32 19.12 -12.59
C ASN A 511 -0.70 19.54 -11.55
N ALA A 512 -1.96 19.62 -11.98
CA ALA A 512 -3.11 19.87 -11.12
C ALA A 512 -4.24 18.96 -11.55
N THR A 513 -4.88 18.28 -10.59
CA THR A 513 -6.03 17.39 -10.84
C THR A 513 -7.15 17.73 -9.89
N ILE A 514 -8.37 17.88 -10.40
CA ILE A 514 -9.60 17.91 -9.62
C ILE A 514 -10.34 16.60 -9.83
N PHE A 515 -10.85 16.01 -8.78
CA PHE A 515 -11.51 14.70 -8.84
C PHE A 515 -12.77 14.63 -7.98
N ARG A 516 -13.69 13.74 -8.38
CA ARG A 516 -14.83 13.34 -7.59
C ARG A 516 -15.15 11.87 -7.81
N ASN A 517 -15.23 11.12 -6.70
CA ASN A 517 -15.60 9.70 -6.66
C ASN A 517 -16.94 9.54 -5.95
N ASN A 518 -17.88 8.87 -6.57
CA ASN A 518 -19.16 8.52 -5.98
C ASN A 518 -19.23 7.02 -5.79
N PHE A 519 -19.50 6.57 -4.56
CA PHE A 519 -19.60 5.16 -4.18
C PHE A 519 -21.03 4.76 -3.93
N LYS A 520 -21.35 3.52 -4.28
CA LYS A 520 -22.64 2.87 -4.05
C LYS A 520 -22.42 1.44 -3.58
N ASP A 521 -23.40 0.95 -2.83
CA ASP A 521 -23.42 -0.43 -2.33
C ASP A 521 -22.19 -0.75 -1.45
N THR A 522 -21.63 0.24 -0.72
CA THR A 522 -20.48 0.04 0.15
C THR A 522 -20.80 -0.97 1.26
N ILE A 523 -19.87 -1.89 1.50
CA ILE A 523 -20.00 -2.95 2.49
C ILE A 523 -19.61 -2.41 3.86
N THR A 524 -20.44 -2.66 4.86
CA THR A 524 -20.22 -2.25 6.25
C THR A 524 -20.96 -3.21 7.19
N ASN A 525 -20.63 -3.14 8.48
CA ASN A 525 -21.40 -3.87 9.50
C ASN A 525 -22.85 -3.40 9.52
N GLY A 526 -23.78 -4.36 9.45
CA GLY A 526 -25.21 -4.16 9.68
C GLY A 526 -25.54 -4.12 11.17
N ASP A 527 -26.84 -3.95 11.46
CA ASP A 527 -27.34 -4.09 12.83
C ASP A 527 -27.12 -5.55 13.31
N PRO A 528 -26.87 -5.76 14.63
CA PRO A 528 -26.75 -7.11 15.18
C PRO A 528 -27.98 -7.97 14.87
N ILE A 529 -27.78 -9.17 14.39
CA ILE A 529 -28.85 -10.12 14.06
C ILE A 529 -28.86 -11.30 15.01
N ALA A 530 -30.04 -11.80 15.37
CA ALA A 530 -30.20 -13.03 16.12
C ALA A 530 -30.02 -14.23 15.17
N ASP A 531 -29.07 -15.11 15.49
CA ASP A 531 -28.82 -16.36 14.76
C ASP A 531 -28.41 -17.44 15.76
N PRO A 532 -28.82 -18.71 15.60
CA PRO A 532 -28.41 -19.78 16.50
C PRO A 532 -26.92 -19.94 16.67
N LEU A 533 -26.12 -19.64 15.64
CA LEU A 533 -24.65 -19.66 15.70
C LEU A 533 -24.07 -18.59 16.64
N CYS A 534 -24.86 -17.55 16.95
CA CYS A 534 -24.47 -16.43 17.79
C CYS A 534 -24.82 -16.64 19.28
N ALA A 535 -25.39 -17.78 19.65
CA ALA A 535 -25.87 -18.03 21.01
C ALA A 535 -24.76 -17.85 22.09
N GLY A 536 -23.49 -18.03 21.73
CA GLY A 536 -22.34 -17.79 22.59
C GLY A 536 -21.89 -16.32 22.69
N ASN A 537 -22.41 -15.43 21.84
CA ASN A 537 -22.07 -14.01 21.87
C ASN A 537 -22.83 -13.28 23.00
N THR A 538 -22.26 -12.19 23.48
CA THR A 538 -22.96 -11.29 24.40
C THR A 538 -24.26 -10.78 23.75
N GLY A 539 -25.41 -11.08 24.35
CA GLY A 539 -26.73 -10.72 23.80
C GLY A 539 -27.25 -11.70 22.74
N GLY A 540 -26.58 -12.81 22.46
CA GLY A 540 -27.04 -13.84 21.51
C GLY A 540 -27.16 -13.38 20.06
N THR A 541 -26.40 -12.33 19.67
CA THR A 541 -26.45 -11.72 18.35
C THR A 541 -25.09 -11.74 17.64
N CYS A 542 -25.10 -11.76 16.32
CA CYS A 542 -23.89 -11.62 15.49
C CYS A 542 -23.87 -10.31 14.70
N SER A 543 -22.67 -9.84 14.41
CA SER A 543 -22.46 -8.86 13.35
C SER A 543 -22.44 -9.55 11.98
N GLN A 544 -23.08 -8.92 10.99
CA GLN A 544 -23.07 -9.35 9.61
C GLN A 544 -22.80 -8.17 8.69
N LEU A 545 -22.02 -8.38 7.63
CA LEU A 545 -21.79 -7.37 6.61
C LEU A 545 -23.01 -7.20 5.71
N ILE A 546 -23.30 -5.96 5.35
CA ILE A 546 -24.40 -5.59 4.46
C ILE A 546 -23.97 -4.47 3.50
N ASN A 547 -24.64 -4.37 2.34
CA ASN A 547 -24.48 -3.25 1.42
C ASN A 547 -25.42 -2.11 1.84
N VAL A 548 -24.90 -1.02 2.36
CA VAL A 548 -25.74 0.07 2.88
C VAL A 548 -25.50 1.39 2.18
N GLY A 549 -24.28 1.60 1.64
CA GLY A 549 -23.80 2.96 1.58
C GLY A 549 -23.79 3.62 0.23
N LYS A 550 -24.05 4.92 0.27
CA LYS A 550 -23.56 5.89 -0.71
C LYS A 550 -22.57 6.77 0.00
N ALA A 551 -21.43 7.03 -0.65
CA ALA A 551 -20.42 7.93 -0.15
C ALA A 551 -19.80 8.72 -1.31
N THR A 552 -19.13 9.83 -0.99
CA THR A 552 -18.45 10.65 -1.98
C THR A 552 -17.08 11.04 -1.40
N THR A 553 -16.03 10.96 -2.22
CA THR A 553 -14.76 11.65 -1.98
C THR A 553 -14.50 12.62 -3.14
N GLN A 554 -13.97 13.79 -2.84
CA GLN A 554 -13.64 14.80 -3.85
C GLN A 554 -12.47 15.64 -3.39
N GLY A 555 -11.72 16.24 -4.33
CA GLY A 555 -10.56 17.01 -3.93
C GLY A 555 -9.78 17.60 -5.07
N ILE A 556 -8.60 18.12 -4.69
CA ILE A 556 -7.62 18.74 -5.58
C ILE A 556 -6.27 18.14 -5.25
N GLU A 557 -5.52 17.78 -6.27
CA GLU A 557 -4.15 17.31 -6.21
C GLU A 557 -3.27 18.25 -7.01
N LEU A 558 -2.15 18.66 -6.45
CA LEU A 558 -1.15 19.52 -7.06
C LEU A 558 0.22 18.88 -6.88
N ALA A 559 1.05 18.90 -7.90
CA ALA A 559 2.48 18.59 -7.78
C ALA A 559 3.28 19.50 -8.68
N ALA A 560 4.49 19.86 -8.25
CA ALA A 560 5.40 20.65 -9.04
C ALA A 560 6.85 20.31 -8.69
N ARG A 561 7.72 20.46 -9.70
CA ARG A 561 9.17 20.39 -9.57
C ARG A 561 9.78 21.56 -10.33
N TRP A 562 10.77 22.22 -9.72
CA TRP A 562 11.45 23.35 -10.30
C TRP A 562 12.95 23.29 -10.04
N TYR A 563 13.73 23.18 -11.11
CA TYR A 563 15.17 23.39 -11.11
C TYR A 563 15.43 24.88 -11.29
N PHE A 564 15.62 25.59 -10.19
CA PHE A 564 15.82 27.04 -10.22
C PHE A 564 17.28 27.45 -10.38
N LEU A 565 18.19 26.48 -10.20
CA LEU A 565 19.61 26.52 -10.52
C LEU A 565 20.00 25.13 -11.04
N ASP A 566 21.12 25.02 -11.74
CA ASP A 566 21.59 23.77 -12.35
C ASP A 566 21.76 22.63 -11.31
N ASN A 567 22.11 22.99 -10.07
CA ASN A 567 22.37 22.05 -8.97
C ASN A 567 21.37 22.17 -7.82
N TRP A 568 20.26 22.89 -7.99
CA TRP A 568 19.22 23.01 -6.98
C TRP A 568 17.84 22.79 -7.58
N ASN A 569 17.05 21.95 -6.91
CA ASN A 569 15.64 21.83 -7.24
C ASN A 569 14.77 21.83 -5.99
N ILE A 570 13.56 22.30 -6.16
CA ILE A 570 12.47 22.20 -5.20
C ILE A 570 11.35 21.35 -5.81
N ALA A 571 10.88 20.35 -5.09
CA ALA A 571 9.76 19.51 -5.50
C ALA A 571 8.73 19.45 -4.39
N GLY A 572 7.47 19.50 -4.73
CA GLY A 572 6.42 19.42 -3.73
C GLY A 572 5.09 18.95 -4.30
N ASN A 573 4.27 18.45 -3.41
CA ASN A 573 2.88 18.12 -3.71
C ASN A 573 1.93 18.58 -2.60
N TYR A 574 0.69 18.74 -2.99
CA TYR A 574 -0.40 19.07 -2.08
C TYR A 574 -1.66 18.35 -2.48
N THR A 575 -2.35 17.76 -1.52
CA THR A 575 -3.64 17.12 -1.70
C THR A 575 -4.66 17.69 -0.72
N TYR A 576 -5.79 18.12 -1.24
CA TYR A 576 -7.01 18.37 -0.48
C TYR A 576 -8.01 17.27 -0.76
N THR A 577 -8.50 16.60 0.29
CA THR A 577 -9.52 15.54 0.17
C THR A 577 -10.65 15.79 1.14
N ASP A 578 -11.87 15.83 0.62
CA ASP A 578 -13.09 15.83 1.42
C ASP A 578 -13.88 14.56 1.15
N SER A 579 -14.38 13.93 2.21
CA SER A 579 -15.14 12.67 2.14
C SER A 579 -16.41 12.78 2.97
N GLU A 580 -17.51 12.19 2.47
CA GLU A 580 -18.80 12.25 3.15
C GLU A 580 -19.63 10.99 2.90
N GLN A 581 -20.20 10.44 3.95
CA GLN A 581 -21.25 9.42 3.88
C GLN A 581 -22.55 10.07 3.44
N LYS A 582 -23.15 9.58 2.34
CA LYS A 582 -24.36 10.16 1.73
C LYS A 582 -25.65 9.45 2.10
N SER A 583 -25.56 8.33 2.84
CA SER A 583 -26.71 7.52 3.29
C SER A 583 -26.48 6.92 4.67
N GLY A 584 -27.50 6.25 5.22
CA GLY A 584 -27.46 5.60 6.54
C GLY A 584 -27.48 6.57 7.72
N ASN A 585 -27.35 6.02 8.92
CA ASN A 585 -27.43 6.77 10.20
C ASN A 585 -26.33 7.83 10.33
N ASN A 586 -25.19 7.58 9.70
CA ASN A 586 -24.03 8.48 9.71
C ASN A 586 -23.98 9.45 8.52
N LYS A 587 -25.09 9.66 7.77
CA LYS A 587 -25.14 10.62 6.66
C LYS A 587 -24.62 11.99 7.09
N GLY A 588 -23.64 12.52 6.33
CA GLY A 588 -22.93 13.77 6.62
C GLY A 588 -21.65 13.61 7.45
N ALA A 589 -21.38 12.41 7.99
CA ALA A 589 -20.09 12.10 8.61
C ALA A 589 -19.01 11.83 7.55
N GLN A 590 -17.74 11.92 7.95
CA GLN A 590 -16.64 11.57 7.07
C GLN A 590 -16.62 10.07 6.78
N LEU A 591 -16.16 9.69 5.59
CA LEU A 591 -16.03 8.29 5.19
C LEU A 591 -14.80 7.64 5.84
N THR A 592 -13.72 8.37 5.95
CA THR A 592 -12.43 7.85 6.41
C THR A 592 -11.73 8.83 7.35
N ASN A 593 -10.69 8.35 8.00
CA ASN A 593 -9.84 9.12 8.92
C ASN A 593 -8.66 9.82 8.20
N THR A 594 -8.67 9.95 6.89
CA THR A 594 -7.60 10.63 6.15
C THR A 594 -7.55 12.12 6.43
N PRO A 595 -6.37 12.76 6.41
CA PRO A 595 -6.28 14.21 6.57
C PRO A 595 -6.96 14.91 5.41
N ARG A 596 -7.62 16.06 5.70
CA ARG A 596 -8.12 16.91 4.61
C ARG A 596 -7.01 17.56 3.80
N HIS A 597 -5.86 17.81 4.40
CA HIS A 597 -4.73 18.48 3.78
C HIS A 597 -3.47 17.64 4.02
N VAL A 598 -2.82 17.26 2.95
CA VAL A 598 -1.51 16.60 2.94
C VAL A 598 -0.60 17.41 2.06
N ALA A 599 0.61 17.70 2.51
CA ALA A 599 1.61 18.36 1.69
C ALA A 599 3.00 17.79 1.97
N ASN A 600 3.81 17.69 0.94
CA ASN A 600 5.22 17.37 1.03
C ASN A 600 6.00 18.40 0.24
N LEU A 601 7.15 18.81 0.75
CA LEU A 601 8.05 19.76 0.10
C LEU A 601 9.48 19.28 0.31
N SER A 602 10.25 19.14 -0.76
CA SER A 602 11.65 18.74 -0.73
C SER A 602 12.51 19.77 -1.44
N LEU A 603 13.58 20.19 -0.79
CA LEU A 603 14.64 20.98 -1.37
C LEU A 603 15.84 20.06 -1.56
N ASN A 604 16.36 19.95 -2.78
CA ASN A 604 17.48 19.10 -3.12
C ASN A 604 18.63 19.98 -3.65
N TRP A 605 19.85 19.64 -3.22
CA TRP A 605 21.06 20.31 -3.60
C TRP A 605 22.13 19.30 -4.03
N ASP A 606 22.48 19.28 -5.29
CA ASP A 606 23.61 18.54 -5.84
C ASP A 606 24.87 19.37 -5.60
N VAL A 607 25.50 19.17 -4.43
CA VAL A 607 26.70 19.90 -4.00
C VAL A 607 27.86 19.67 -4.97
N SER A 608 27.95 18.45 -5.51
CA SER A 608 28.87 18.02 -6.54
C SER A 608 28.32 16.75 -7.20
N ASP A 609 28.97 16.27 -8.27
CA ASP A 609 28.61 15.02 -8.96
C ASP A 609 28.61 13.78 -8.05
N ARG A 610 29.29 13.87 -6.88
CA ARG A 610 29.42 12.79 -5.90
C ARG A 610 28.66 13.03 -4.60
N PHE A 611 28.16 14.23 -4.35
CA PHE A 611 27.52 14.56 -3.08
C PHE A 611 26.24 15.34 -3.26
N ASN A 612 25.15 14.75 -2.79
CA ASN A 612 23.81 15.34 -2.79
C ASN A 612 23.33 15.54 -1.34
N LEU A 613 22.60 16.63 -1.11
CA LEU A 613 21.88 16.92 0.14
C LEU A 613 20.41 17.18 -0.16
N TRP A 614 19.54 16.81 0.78
CA TRP A 614 18.13 17.14 0.68
C TRP A 614 17.53 17.47 2.06
N LEU A 615 16.58 18.40 2.03
CA LEU A 615 15.72 18.74 3.19
C LEU A 615 14.27 18.52 2.77
N LYS A 616 13.52 17.75 3.56
CA LYS A 616 12.11 17.46 3.30
C LYS A 616 11.24 17.92 4.46
N ASN A 617 10.10 18.54 4.16
CA ASN A 617 9.00 18.79 5.08
C ASN A 617 7.79 17.96 4.69
N GLU A 618 7.19 17.28 5.65
CA GLU A 618 5.91 16.61 5.52
C GLU A 618 4.89 17.30 6.42
N TYR A 619 3.78 17.77 5.83
CA TYR A 619 2.65 18.31 6.55
C TYR A 619 1.45 17.39 6.47
N ARG A 620 0.88 17.05 7.61
CA ARG A 620 -0.34 16.27 7.74
C ARG A 620 -1.37 17.10 8.50
N GLY A 621 -2.47 17.40 7.82
CA GLY A 621 -3.58 18.19 8.37
C GLY A 621 -4.38 17.43 9.43
N LYS A 622 -5.41 18.08 9.95
CA LYS A 622 -6.35 17.48 10.91
C LYS A 622 -7.09 16.30 10.26
N ARG A 623 -7.24 15.21 11.01
CA ARG A 623 -8.04 14.03 10.65
C ARG A 623 -9.32 14.00 11.48
N ALA A 624 -10.39 13.41 10.98
CA ALA A 624 -11.53 13.04 11.83
C ALA A 624 -11.10 11.93 12.80
N ARG A 625 -11.50 12.01 14.06
CA ARG A 625 -11.35 10.92 15.03
C ARG A 625 -12.40 9.84 14.83
N PHE A 626 -13.56 10.23 14.32
CA PHE A 626 -14.72 9.37 14.20
C PHE A 626 -15.27 9.46 12.77
N THR A 627 -15.70 8.32 12.25
CA THR A 627 -16.45 8.20 11.01
C THR A 627 -17.97 8.16 11.26
N SER A 628 -18.37 8.22 12.54
CA SER A 628 -19.75 8.29 12.99
C SER A 628 -20.08 9.69 13.53
N LYS A 629 -21.36 10.05 13.52
CA LYS A 629 -21.86 11.24 14.19
C LYS A 629 -21.79 11.05 15.71
N TYR A 630 -21.66 12.16 16.46
CA TYR A 630 -21.58 12.14 17.92
C TYR A 630 -22.71 11.32 18.59
N ALA A 631 -23.94 11.47 18.10
CA ALA A 631 -25.11 10.75 18.64
C ALA A 631 -25.06 9.22 18.41
N ASN A 632 -24.24 8.75 17.47
CA ASN A 632 -24.08 7.34 17.15
C ASN A 632 -22.78 6.75 17.72
N LEU A 633 -22.01 7.54 18.46
CA LEU A 633 -20.83 7.09 19.18
C LEU A 633 -21.23 6.35 20.46
N ASP A 634 -20.48 5.33 20.84
CA ASP A 634 -20.64 4.69 22.14
C ASP A 634 -20.21 5.67 23.28
N ALA A 635 -20.51 5.35 24.54
CA ALA A 635 -20.24 6.22 25.65
C ALA A 635 -18.74 6.52 25.83
N GLY A 636 -17.86 5.54 25.57
CA GLY A 636 -16.41 5.72 25.61
C GLY A 636 -15.90 6.64 24.49
N GLU A 637 -16.43 6.50 23.28
CA GLU A 637 -16.13 7.37 22.15
C GLU A 637 -16.65 8.80 22.37
N GLN A 638 -17.83 8.96 23.00
CA GLN A 638 -18.35 10.27 23.39
C GLN A 638 -17.45 10.93 24.44
N ASN A 639 -16.97 10.18 25.42
CA ASN A 639 -16.03 10.67 26.42
C ASN A 639 -14.69 11.07 25.77
N LEU A 640 -14.18 10.29 24.81
CA LEU A 640 -13.02 10.67 24.02
C LEU A 640 -13.25 11.95 23.22
N HIS A 641 -14.41 12.06 22.56
CA HIS A 641 -14.79 13.28 21.82
C HIS A 641 -14.80 14.52 22.74
N ASN A 642 -15.36 14.38 23.95
CA ASN A 642 -15.41 15.45 24.93
C ASN A 642 -14.02 15.85 25.44
N ALA A 643 -13.10 14.87 25.60
CA ALA A 643 -11.73 15.08 26.08
C ALA A 643 -10.80 15.69 25.05
N LEU A 644 -10.90 15.28 23.78
CA LEU A 644 -9.92 15.57 22.71
C LEU A 644 -10.53 16.21 21.46
N GLY A 645 -11.84 16.33 21.37
CA GLY A 645 -12.57 16.88 20.22
C GLY A 645 -12.73 15.89 19.07
N SER A 646 -13.45 16.33 18.03
CA SER A 646 -13.81 15.51 16.86
C SER A 646 -12.66 15.29 15.87
N LYS A 647 -11.54 15.98 16.02
CA LYS A 647 -10.40 15.95 15.08
C LYS A 647 -9.08 15.85 15.80
N THR A 648 -8.10 15.18 15.15
CA THR A 648 -6.70 15.18 15.58
C THR A 648 -6.05 16.54 15.30
N LYS A 649 -4.89 16.79 15.91
CA LYS A 649 -4.05 17.95 15.58
C LYS A 649 -3.28 17.72 14.28
N ALA A 650 -3.09 18.79 13.52
CA ALA A 650 -2.17 18.81 12.39
C ALA A 650 -0.71 18.83 12.88
N TYR A 651 0.21 18.35 12.03
CA TYR A 651 1.64 18.38 12.35
C TYR A 651 2.50 18.50 11.09
N SER A 652 3.76 18.93 11.31
CA SER A 652 4.83 18.87 10.32
C SER A 652 5.99 18.06 10.87
N LEU A 653 6.62 17.29 9.99
CA LEU A 653 7.90 16.63 10.22
C LEU A 653 8.94 17.18 9.25
N PHE A 654 10.16 17.33 9.74
CA PHE A 654 11.30 17.70 8.92
C PHE A 654 12.32 16.57 8.91
N HIS A 655 12.90 16.31 7.73
CA HIS A 655 13.90 15.29 7.51
C HIS A 655 15.05 15.89 6.74
N LEU A 656 16.26 15.52 7.08
CA LEU A 656 17.50 15.96 6.44
C LEU A 656 18.31 14.72 6.05
N GLY A 657 18.80 14.67 4.83
CA GLY A 657 19.63 13.56 4.40
C GLY A 657 20.57 13.93 3.27
N GLY A 658 21.41 12.99 2.91
CA GLY A 658 22.32 13.13 1.80
C GLY A 658 22.89 11.79 1.35
N SER A 659 23.45 11.81 0.15
CA SER A 659 24.07 10.69 -0.53
C SER A 659 25.48 11.07 -0.96
N TYR A 660 26.43 10.16 -0.78
CA TYR A 660 27.83 10.32 -1.17
C TYR A 660 28.32 9.13 -1.98
N LYS A 661 28.68 9.36 -3.25
CA LYS A 661 29.36 8.36 -4.10
C LYS A 661 30.85 8.32 -3.72
N ALA A 662 31.19 7.41 -2.81
CA ALA A 662 32.57 7.27 -2.33
C ALA A 662 33.50 6.76 -3.44
N THR A 663 33.00 5.87 -4.29
CA THR A 663 33.61 5.44 -5.56
C THR A 663 32.49 5.35 -6.61
N ASP A 664 32.82 5.01 -7.85
CA ASP A 664 31.80 4.79 -8.89
C ASP A 664 30.88 3.59 -8.57
N ALA A 665 31.37 2.66 -7.75
CA ALA A 665 30.66 1.46 -7.30
C ALA A 665 30.05 1.55 -5.90
N LEU A 666 30.49 2.49 -5.03
CA LEU A 666 30.07 2.56 -3.64
C LEU A 666 29.35 3.86 -3.33
N THR A 667 28.08 3.76 -2.98
CA THR A 667 27.25 4.86 -2.52
C THR A 667 26.92 4.72 -1.04
N LEU A 668 27.13 5.78 -0.27
CA LEU A 668 26.80 5.88 1.15
C LEU A 668 25.66 6.90 1.32
N ASN A 669 24.64 6.55 2.11
CA ASN A 669 23.54 7.46 2.44
C ASN A 669 23.47 7.66 3.96
N ALA A 670 23.11 8.87 4.38
CA ALA A 670 22.81 9.19 5.76
C ALA A 670 21.58 10.12 5.82
N SER A 671 20.64 9.85 6.73
CA SER A 671 19.45 10.67 6.88
C SER A 671 18.99 10.74 8.34
N ILE A 672 18.56 11.92 8.77
CA ILE A 672 17.93 12.16 10.07
C ILE A 672 16.45 12.38 9.82
N TYR A 673 15.62 11.44 10.26
CA TYR A 673 14.17 11.54 10.20
C TYR A 673 13.63 12.16 11.49
N ASN A 674 12.52 12.91 11.37
CA ASN A 674 11.94 13.71 12.46
C ASN A 674 13.01 14.60 13.14
N LEU A 675 13.66 15.41 12.34
CA LEU A 675 14.82 16.25 12.73
C LEU A 675 14.57 17.10 14.00
N LEU A 676 13.34 17.59 14.16
CA LEU A 676 12.93 18.42 15.31
C LEU A 676 12.45 17.59 16.51
N ASP A 677 12.59 16.27 16.46
CA ASP A 677 12.24 15.33 17.53
C ASP A 677 10.82 15.50 18.06
N LYS A 678 9.85 15.64 17.15
CA LYS A 678 8.44 15.75 17.54
C LYS A 678 7.98 14.48 18.22
N ASN A 679 7.44 14.62 19.43
CA ASN A 679 6.92 13.53 20.24
C ASN A 679 5.41 13.37 20.07
N PHE A 680 4.97 12.20 19.63
CA PHE A 680 3.57 11.82 19.44
C PHE A 680 2.97 11.05 20.62
N ALA A 681 3.79 10.59 21.57
CA ALA A 681 3.38 9.80 22.74
C ALA A 681 2.87 10.63 23.92
N LYS A 682 2.58 11.93 23.74
CA LYS A 682 1.92 12.76 24.75
C LYS A 682 0.44 12.41 24.81
N ALA A 683 0.03 11.75 25.89
CA ALA A 683 -1.33 11.28 26.07
C ALA A 683 -2.13 12.19 27.02
N LYS A 684 -3.44 12.10 26.87
CA LYS A 684 -4.46 12.53 27.83
C LYS A 684 -5.25 11.31 28.28
N VAL A 685 -5.63 11.29 29.54
CA VAL A 685 -6.50 10.24 30.11
C VAL A 685 -7.94 10.65 29.94
N TYR A 686 -8.78 9.72 29.49
CA TYR A 686 -10.22 9.86 29.44
C TYR A 686 -10.90 8.60 29.99
N ASP A 687 -12.15 8.71 30.38
CA ASP A 687 -12.92 7.56 30.85
C ASP A 687 -13.54 6.81 29.68
N ASN A 688 -13.17 5.55 29.52
CA ASN A 688 -13.76 4.62 28.54
C ASN A 688 -14.65 3.61 29.27
N ASN A 689 -15.91 3.98 29.48
CA ASN A 689 -16.89 3.12 30.18
C ASN A 689 -16.41 2.64 31.56
N GLY A 690 -15.95 3.55 32.40
CA GLY A 690 -15.45 3.27 33.74
C GLY A 690 -13.98 2.85 33.80
N THR A 691 -13.29 2.78 32.64
CA THR A 691 -11.87 2.41 32.57
C THR A 691 -11.03 3.62 32.11
N PRO A 692 -10.08 4.12 32.93
CA PRO A 692 -9.15 5.15 32.50
C PRO A 692 -8.36 4.67 31.25
N THR A 693 -8.45 5.44 30.17
CA THR A 693 -7.84 5.07 28.88
C THR A 693 -7.04 6.25 28.34
N TYR A 694 -5.94 5.93 27.65
CA TYR A 694 -5.02 6.93 27.12
C TYR A 694 -5.31 7.20 25.63
N ALA A 695 -5.28 8.46 25.24
CA ALA A 695 -5.33 8.88 23.86
C ALA A 695 -4.41 10.08 23.61
N THR A 696 -3.89 10.21 22.39
CA THR A 696 -3.03 11.31 22.00
C THR A 696 -3.79 12.34 21.16
N ASP A 697 -3.26 13.54 21.08
CA ASP A 697 -3.77 14.58 20.17
C ASP A 697 -3.70 14.15 18.68
N TYR A 698 -2.89 13.14 18.36
CA TYR A 698 -2.59 12.71 16.99
C TYR A 698 -3.22 11.37 16.59
N SER A 699 -3.59 10.51 17.54
CA SER A 699 -4.27 9.24 17.25
C SER A 699 -5.75 9.47 16.94
N HIS A 700 -6.28 8.74 15.97
CA HIS A 700 -7.69 8.82 15.58
C HIS A 700 -8.61 8.01 16.50
N SER A 701 -8.12 6.95 17.13
CA SER A 701 -8.89 6.17 18.09
C SER A 701 -8.47 6.47 19.51
N GLY A 702 -9.39 6.35 20.43
CA GLY A 702 -9.17 6.59 21.81
C GLY A 702 -8.70 5.40 22.62
N ARG A 703 -8.60 4.26 22.02
CA ARG A 703 -7.99 3.10 22.67
C ARG A 703 -6.51 3.18 22.46
N SER A 704 -5.74 3.11 23.53
CA SER A 704 -4.28 2.94 23.49
C SER A 704 -3.83 1.75 22.62
N THR A 705 -4.77 0.91 22.23
CA THR A 705 -4.60 -0.32 21.51
C THR A 705 -4.68 -0.20 19.98
N THR A 706 -5.17 0.90 19.42
CA THR A 706 -5.47 1.01 17.99
C THR A 706 -4.95 2.29 17.32
N GLY A 707 -4.35 3.21 18.07
CA GLY A 707 -3.71 4.39 17.51
C GLY A 707 -2.30 4.05 17.04
N THR A 708 -1.85 4.68 15.98
CA THR A 708 -0.47 4.62 15.51
C THR A 708 0.27 5.88 15.95
N LEU A 709 1.55 5.75 16.28
CA LEU A 709 2.42 6.85 16.65
C LEU A 709 3.60 6.94 15.68
N GLU A 710 3.87 8.15 15.19
CA GLU A 710 5.08 8.40 14.43
C GLU A 710 6.32 8.21 15.31
N GLU A 711 7.35 7.60 14.75
CA GLU A 711 8.64 7.43 15.43
C GLU A 711 9.30 8.79 15.67
N ARG A 712 10.04 8.89 16.76
CA ARG A 712 10.82 10.08 17.12
C ARG A 712 12.07 10.22 16.24
N ARG A 713 12.99 11.13 16.60
CA ARG A 713 14.21 11.36 15.81
C ARG A 713 15.04 10.08 15.72
N ARG A 714 15.50 9.77 14.50
CA ARG A 714 16.30 8.61 14.20
C ARG A 714 17.32 8.89 13.09
N LEU A 715 18.44 8.23 13.16
CA LEU A 715 19.49 8.27 12.14
C LEU A 715 19.43 6.99 11.32
N TRP A 716 19.30 7.14 10.02
CA TRP A 716 19.42 6.05 9.05
C TRP A 716 20.73 6.17 8.29
N LEU A 717 21.42 5.05 8.12
CA LEU A 717 22.65 4.91 7.36
C LEU A 717 22.47 3.76 6.37
N SER A 718 23.00 3.91 5.16
CA SER A 718 23.10 2.79 4.21
C SER A 718 24.39 2.84 3.40
N ALA A 719 24.78 1.67 2.93
CA ALA A 719 25.87 1.47 1.98
C ALA A 719 25.40 0.55 0.86
N THR A 720 25.55 0.98 -0.38
CA THR A 720 25.20 0.20 -1.59
C THR A 720 26.44 0.07 -2.45
N TYR A 721 26.80 -1.17 -2.78
CA TYR A 721 27.87 -1.51 -3.72
C TYR A 721 27.26 -2.05 -5.00
N GLU A 722 27.60 -1.43 -6.14
CA GLU A 722 27.17 -1.81 -7.49
C GLU A 722 28.36 -2.42 -8.26
N PHE A 723 28.12 -3.46 -9.06
CA PHE A 723 29.16 -4.17 -9.84
C PHE A 723 28.66 -4.59 -11.22
#